data_6ffa79510d055778bbb9cd7adbcaa1be
#
_entry.id   6ffa79510d055778bbb9cd7adbcaa1be
#
_cell.length_a   1.000
_cell.length_b   1.000
_cell.length_c   1.000
_cell.angle_alpha   90.00
_cell.angle_beta   90.00
_cell.angle_gamma   90.00
#
_symmetry.space_group_name_H-M   'P 1'
#
loop_
_entity.id
_entity.type
_entity.pdbx_description
1 polymer ?
#
loop_
_entity_poly.entity_id
_entity_poly.type
_entity_poly.pdbx_seq_one_letter_code
_entity_poly.pdbx_strand_id
1 'polypeptide(L)'
;KETLNCTAQWDAVSEKPGYTLPEDDDQGYAERVGKPRISSVNEKEEAYQIVGAEQQGATLYCRLIKPGNPDYQNYTKAYQGSVTSTGPTVQYVVFDDGFYGTSGVCGGKSLIGIQFADSMRHTGNNSRNYRLQWVHLPANMVDSPYFPECYSLQEISIPSGVTSIASSAFDRCYSLKKIEIPDTVQTIGQNAFRHCYSLEEITIPEGVTQIGKLAFGDCTSLRTLHLPSTLTKFDTVLYNNPQLEQLELHVSGDLQFGNANIENLRKVNISGKNIDMTYAIFSKGIETITIQGETIRIPDNVFKEHPNLTSVTLIANEIYLGEYSFAVCYALQEVTISQCSKLYLGNSAFLNCKNLEVFSFGGTVYPYRQEGKNQSETYLLNAFDGTAIHQLNLHLNVGRIKITLMPLLENLTLTGSVDTIMSISGNMMLKKIALPSGVKTITAICNNPMLEELQLPSSIQTITQINNNGRLKALVIPENASLADYALSDNPSLETVHLPQSLKMVPIGLLQNCTSLKYVQLPTQLEQIGGKAFYGCASLQNITLPESLLRVDDYVFTNCTALTEMTIPRAVWCFGNDSLTGCTNLKTVYVLSDEAFVFFPDDNFYGERTIYCPRNQATWSVTESTRVAIDAPVYTLRIHYPDGRDDMVKTRTAGDTLVEPRIYSMGIKNSDCIRWFSDAEWTNQITFPSVMPEKNLDIYLGYTYKLWDDFVNWDKLDGNYDWDEYDPATGNWRQVPKLISYNNNQRYFHIPDQFEIMYADAIHEGIRYLEIGASMRQIDPAAFRSAVDLERFYVDPANTHYYAQDGVLYSADGTLIAYPYKKDNQQFTVPDGVTSIG
;
A
#
# COMPACT_ATOMS: atom_id res chain seq x y z
N LYS A 1 24.95 -44.65 54.17
CA LYS A 1 23.98 -43.84 54.97
C LYS A 1 24.82 -42.64 55.49
N GLU A 2 25.08 -41.72 54.60
CA GLU A 2 25.62 -40.45 55.01
C GLU A 2 24.47 -39.66 55.55
N THR A 3 24.45 -39.41 56.80
CA THR A 3 23.66 -38.36 57.44
C THR A 3 24.14 -37.09 56.82
N LEU A 4 23.33 -36.48 55.96
CA LEU A 4 23.59 -35.14 55.48
C LEU A 4 23.74 -34.21 56.68
N ASN A 5 24.95 -33.81 56.99
CA ASN A 5 25.24 -32.79 57.97
C ASN A 5 24.67 -31.49 57.42
N CYS A 6 23.47 -31.13 57.85
CA CYS A 6 22.81 -29.87 57.51
C CYS A 6 23.46 -28.67 58.21
N THR A 7 24.77 -28.62 58.26
CA THR A 7 25.58 -27.48 58.73
C THR A 7 26.23 -26.69 57.61
N ALA A 8 25.72 -26.78 56.38
CA ALA A 8 26.11 -25.81 55.36
C ALA A 8 25.65 -24.43 55.82
N GLN A 9 26.61 -23.55 56.11
CA GLN A 9 26.34 -22.13 56.25
C GLN A 9 25.86 -21.63 54.89
N TRP A 10 24.58 -21.51 54.72
CA TRP A 10 23.95 -20.80 53.62
C TRP A 10 24.07 -19.32 53.92
N ASP A 11 24.68 -18.54 53.02
CA ASP A 11 24.71 -17.09 53.09
C ASP A 11 23.30 -16.52 53.25
N ALA A 12 23.17 -15.48 54.06
CA ALA A 12 21.91 -14.82 54.26
C ALA A 12 21.28 -14.45 52.87
N VAL A 13 19.98 -14.68 52.79
CA VAL A 13 19.18 -14.32 51.62
C VAL A 13 19.57 -12.90 51.20
N SER A 14 20.07 -12.74 50.02
CA SER A 14 20.27 -11.39 49.43
C SER A 14 18.88 -10.83 49.13
N GLU A 15 18.43 -9.94 49.99
CA GLU A 15 17.20 -9.20 49.74
C GLU A 15 17.34 -8.41 48.44
N LYS A 16 16.32 -8.45 47.60
CA LYS A 16 16.22 -7.53 46.47
C LYS A 16 16.28 -6.10 47.05
N PRO A 17 17.08 -5.19 46.55
CA PRO A 17 17.07 -3.81 47.03
C PRO A 17 15.64 -3.24 47.05
N GLY A 18 15.14 -2.93 48.26
CA GLY A 18 13.81 -2.40 48.46
C GLY A 18 12.73 -3.46 48.72
N TYR A 19 13.07 -4.76 48.78
CA TYR A 19 12.13 -5.82 49.15
C TYR A 19 12.29 -6.19 50.62
N THR A 20 11.23 -6.05 51.42
CA THR A 20 11.08 -6.59 52.78
C THR A 20 10.23 -7.85 52.73
N LEU A 21 10.65 -8.92 53.41
CA LEU A 21 9.80 -10.07 53.63
C LEU A 21 8.46 -9.57 54.21
N PRO A 22 7.30 -10.14 53.83
CA PRO A 22 6.02 -9.74 54.40
C PRO A 22 6.11 -9.76 55.90
N GLU A 23 5.81 -8.63 56.57
CA GLU A 23 5.66 -8.60 58.01
C GLU A 23 4.50 -9.53 58.42
N ASP A 24 4.65 -10.22 59.54
CA ASP A 24 3.63 -11.10 60.08
C ASP A 24 2.37 -10.29 60.47
N ASP A 25 1.39 -10.23 59.58
CA ASP A 25 0.08 -9.60 59.80
C ASP A 25 -0.81 -10.42 60.77
N ASP A 26 -0.33 -11.55 61.26
CA ASP A 26 -1.14 -12.49 61.99
C ASP A 26 -0.68 -12.66 63.46
N GLN A 27 -0.86 -11.59 64.26
CA GLN A 27 -0.67 -11.63 65.71
C GLN A 27 -1.58 -12.68 66.42
N GLY A 28 -2.53 -13.25 65.74
CA GLY A 28 -3.40 -14.29 66.27
C GLY A 28 -2.96 -15.73 65.99
N TYR A 29 -1.96 -15.93 65.14
CA TYR A 29 -1.54 -17.26 64.71
C TYR A 29 -0.53 -17.94 65.62
N ALA A 30 0.38 -17.13 66.23
CA ALA A 30 1.44 -17.61 67.09
C ALA A 30 0.88 -18.30 68.39
N GLU A 31 -0.29 -17.89 68.86
CA GLU A 31 -0.90 -18.51 70.06
C GLU A 31 -1.63 -19.82 69.81
N ARG A 32 -1.94 -20.16 68.56
CA ARG A 32 -2.73 -21.39 68.25
C ARG A 32 -1.89 -22.57 67.82
N VAL A 33 -0.60 -22.44 67.61
CA VAL A 33 0.25 -23.49 67.07
C VAL A 33 1.15 -24.09 68.10
N GLY A 34 0.56 -24.84 69.03
CA GLY A 34 1.31 -25.60 70.00
C GLY A 34 1.90 -26.94 69.52
N LYS A 35 1.44 -27.47 68.40
CA LYS A 35 1.94 -28.77 67.87
C LYS A 35 1.70 -28.86 66.33
N PRO A 36 2.63 -29.46 65.58
CA PRO A 36 2.40 -29.70 64.15
C PRO A 36 1.13 -30.52 63.93
N ARG A 37 0.27 -30.05 63.02
CA ARG A 37 -0.94 -30.79 62.65
C ARG A 37 -0.76 -31.44 61.30
N ILE A 38 -0.99 -32.73 61.19
CA ILE A 38 -1.19 -33.46 59.94
C ILE A 38 -2.69 -33.43 59.66
N SER A 39 -3.11 -32.70 58.61
CA SER A 39 -4.52 -32.60 58.25
C SER A 39 -4.93 -33.72 57.32
N SER A 40 -6.02 -34.36 57.67
CA SER A 40 -6.81 -35.36 57.00
C SER A 40 -6.15 -36.69 56.62
N VAL A 41 -6.46 -37.66 57.39
CA VAL A 41 -6.54 -39.09 57.02
C VAL A 41 -7.91 -39.26 56.38
N ASN A 42 -7.95 -39.85 55.18
CA ASN A 42 -9.23 -40.23 54.57
C ASN A 42 -9.78 -41.40 55.36
N GLU A 43 -10.84 -41.19 56.14
CA GLU A 43 -11.41 -42.17 57.11
C GLU A 43 -11.91 -43.47 56.47
N LYS A 44 -11.82 -43.68 55.17
CA LYS A 44 -12.25 -44.89 54.46
C LYS A 44 -11.16 -45.95 54.24
N GLU A 45 -9.91 -45.68 54.55
CA GLU A 45 -8.82 -46.65 54.45
C GLU A 45 -8.27 -46.93 55.87
N GLU A 46 -8.78 -47.89 56.54
CA GLU A 46 -8.46 -48.29 57.94
C GLU A 46 -7.00 -48.73 58.20
N ALA A 47 -6.05 -48.45 57.29
CA ALA A 47 -4.75 -49.09 57.36
C ALA A 47 -3.54 -48.16 57.65
N TYR A 48 -3.70 -46.85 57.72
CA TYR A 48 -2.54 -45.96 57.90
C TYR A 48 -2.76 -44.93 58.99
N GLN A 49 -2.25 -45.22 60.17
CA GLN A 49 -1.99 -44.21 61.17
C GLN A 49 -0.58 -43.64 60.93
N ILE A 50 -0.47 -42.34 60.58
CA ILE A 50 0.76 -41.61 60.84
C ILE A 50 0.81 -41.35 62.33
N VAL A 51 1.53 -42.13 62.99
CA VAL A 51 1.82 -41.90 64.39
C VAL A 51 3.16 -41.24 64.49
N GLY A 52 3.11 -39.94 64.49
CA GLY A 52 4.28 -39.19 64.90
C GLY A 52 5.04 -38.51 63.81
N ALA A 53 4.62 -37.26 63.64
CA ALA A 53 5.65 -36.25 63.31
C ALA A 53 6.42 -36.04 64.62
N GLU A 54 7.62 -36.63 64.71
CA GLU A 54 8.49 -36.47 65.89
C GLU A 54 9.40 -35.26 65.63
N GLN A 55 9.22 -34.20 66.43
CA GLN A 55 10.11 -33.08 66.35
C GLN A 55 11.35 -33.35 67.21
N GLN A 56 12.52 -33.45 66.56
CA GLN A 56 13.84 -33.50 67.22
C GLN A 56 14.56 -32.19 66.96
N GLY A 57 14.55 -31.31 67.96
CA GLY A 57 15.08 -29.98 67.85
C GLY A 57 14.33 -29.14 66.79
N ALA A 58 15.00 -28.66 65.74
CA ALA A 58 14.40 -27.89 64.64
C ALA A 58 13.90 -28.77 63.48
N THR A 59 14.02 -30.12 63.57
CA THR A 59 13.65 -31.03 62.45
C THR A 59 12.33 -31.78 62.76
N LEU A 60 11.43 -31.79 61.81
CA LEU A 60 10.22 -32.59 61.85
C LEU A 60 10.43 -33.80 60.97
N TYR A 61 10.45 -34.97 61.56
CA TYR A 61 10.50 -36.28 60.86
C TYR A 61 9.12 -36.80 60.63
N CYS A 62 8.74 -37.00 59.35
CA CYS A 62 7.50 -37.66 58.98
C CYS A 62 7.80 -39.15 58.77
N ARG A 63 7.30 -40.06 59.68
CA ARG A 63 7.57 -41.48 59.65
C ARG A 63 6.27 -42.27 59.48
N LEU A 64 6.34 -43.33 58.67
CA LEU A 64 5.29 -44.34 58.60
C LEU A 64 5.50 -45.35 59.75
N ILE A 65 4.59 -45.34 60.72
CA ILE A 65 4.68 -46.35 61.77
C ILE A 65 3.87 -47.56 61.31
N LYS A 66 4.51 -48.72 61.26
CA LYS A 66 3.89 -50.00 60.96
C LYS A 66 3.09 -50.48 62.21
N PRO A 67 1.76 -50.65 62.14
CA PRO A 67 1.08 -51.50 63.14
C PRO A 67 1.60 -52.92 62.92
N GLY A 68 1.81 -53.65 63.98
CA GLY A 68 2.45 -54.96 64.04
C GLY A 68 1.80 -56.13 63.26
N ASN A 69 1.39 -55.92 62.04
CA ASN A 69 0.74 -56.95 61.19
C ASN A 69 1.71 -57.35 60.03
N PRO A 70 2.03 -58.64 59.87
CA PRO A 70 3.00 -59.14 58.84
C PRO A 70 2.53 -58.95 57.40
N ASP A 71 1.29 -58.65 57.09
CA ASP A 71 0.77 -58.45 55.72
C ASP A 71 1.02 -57.07 55.16
N TYR A 72 1.75 -56.22 55.87
CA TYR A 72 2.00 -54.81 55.52
C TYR A 72 2.88 -54.57 54.29
N GLN A 73 3.49 -55.64 53.80
CA GLN A 73 4.37 -55.52 52.59
C GLN A 73 3.63 -55.32 51.29
N ASN A 74 2.32 -55.48 51.23
CA ASN A 74 1.50 -55.46 50.03
C ASN A 74 0.69 -54.19 49.79
N TYR A 75 0.74 -53.17 50.66
CA TYR A 75 -0.01 -51.96 50.47
C TYR A 75 0.88 -50.85 49.93
N THR A 76 1.08 -50.86 48.64
CA THR A 76 1.76 -49.78 47.87
C THR A 76 0.78 -48.67 47.47
N LYS A 77 -0.32 -48.43 48.19
CA LYS A 77 -1.28 -47.38 47.86
C LYS A 77 -0.97 -46.05 48.50
N ALA A 78 -1.00 -45.05 47.69
CA ALA A 78 -0.75 -43.66 47.90
C ALA A 78 -1.30 -43.08 49.22
N TYR A 79 -0.43 -42.70 50.10
CA TYR A 79 -0.77 -41.84 51.20
C TYR A 79 -0.79 -40.37 50.70
N GLN A 80 -1.94 -39.71 50.83
CA GLN A 80 -2.12 -38.30 50.56
C GLN A 80 -2.46 -37.57 51.87
N GLY A 81 -1.45 -37.16 52.59
CA GLY A 81 -1.59 -36.29 53.75
C GLY A 81 -0.85 -34.95 53.51
N SER A 82 -1.38 -33.83 53.98
CA SER A 82 -0.66 -32.56 53.96
C SER A 82 -0.10 -32.21 55.32
N VAL A 83 1.16 -31.72 55.36
CA VAL A 83 1.70 -31.04 56.51
C VAL A 83 1.27 -29.59 56.44
N THR A 84 0.14 -29.24 57.07
CA THR A 84 -0.31 -27.86 57.15
C THR A 84 0.17 -27.25 58.46
N SER A 85 0.99 -26.24 58.40
CA SER A 85 1.66 -25.51 59.45
C SER A 85 2.68 -26.33 60.28
N THR A 86 3.93 -26.11 59.96
CA THR A 86 5.06 -26.44 60.86
C THR A 86 5.08 -25.35 61.99
N GLY A 87 5.16 -25.77 63.26
CA GLY A 87 5.29 -24.82 64.39
C GLY A 87 6.45 -23.86 64.18
N PRO A 88 6.53 -22.76 64.94
CA PRO A 88 7.53 -21.71 64.77
C PRO A 88 8.97 -22.16 65.01
N THR A 89 9.13 -23.37 65.58
CA THR A 89 10.43 -23.99 65.86
C THR A 89 10.93 -24.93 64.78
N VAL A 90 10.03 -25.34 63.81
CA VAL A 90 10.39 -26.32 62.77
C VAL A 90 11.10 -25.60 61.63
N GLN A 91 12.37 -25.95 61.43
CA GLN A 91 13.19 -25.44 60.32
C GLN A 91 13.38 -26.44 59.19
N TYR A 92 13.25 -27.75 59.48
CA TYR A 92 13.46 -28.80 58.54
C TYR A 92 12.32 -29.82 58.58
N VAL A 93 11.90 -30.32 57.42
CA VAL A 93 10.96 -31.43 57.28
C VAL A 93 11.63 -32.54 56.50
N VAL A 94 11.63 -33.73 57.09
CA VAL A 94 12.21 -34.94 56.46
C VAL A 94 11.12 -36.02 56.35
N PHE A 95 10.96 -36.53 55.17
CA PHE A 95 10.09 -37.70 54.91
C PHE A 95 10.95 -38.95 54.80
N ASP A 96 10.63 -39.98 55.61
CA ASP A 96 11.29 -41.27 55.58
C ASP A 96 10.85 -42.09 54.37
N ASP A 97 11.66 -43.09 53.97
CA ASP A 97 11.30 -44.03 52.88
C ASP A 97 10.02 -44.78 53.18
N GLY A 98 9.24 -45.05 52.15
CA GLY A 98 7.96 -45.74 52.20
C GLY A 98 6.77 -44.84 51.90
N PHE A 99 6.93 -43.52 51.85
CA PHE A 99 5.89 -42.62 51.35
C PHE A 99 5.76 -42.76 49.83
N TYR A 100 4.55 -42.78 49.32
CA TYR A 100 4.29 -42.70 47.90
C TYR A 100 4.11 -41.25 47.43
N GLY A 101 3.56 -40.41 48.32
CA GLY A 101 3.38 -38.99 48.05
C GLY A 101 2.79 -38.24 49.23
N THR A 102 2.74 -36.92 49.12
CA THR A 102 2.09 -36.02 50.09
C THR A 102 1.24 -34.98 49.36
N SER A 103 0.25 -34.43 50.06
CA SER A 103 -0.50 -33.26 49.54
C SER A 103 0.31 -31.98 49.65
N GLY A 104 1.48 -32.00 50.26
CA GLY A 104 2.45 -30.92 50.33
C GLY A 104 2.75 -30.42 51.73
N VAL A 105 3.75 -29.53 51.79
CA VAL A 105 4.16 -28.79 53.00
C VAL A 105 3.96 -27.32 52.71
N CYS A 106 2.98 -26.68 53.34
CA CYS A 106 2.68 -25.29 53.03
C CYS A 106 2.60 -24.40 54.29
N GLY A 107 2.92 -23.11 54.13
CA GLY A 107 2.79 -22.09 55.18
C GLY A 107 3.81 -22.17 56.34
N GLY A 108 4.94 -22.83 56.14
CA GLY A 108 6.00 -22.96 57.15
C GLY A 108 6.79 -21.68 57.30
N LYS A 109 6.50 -20.84 58.30
CA LYS A 109 7.13 -19.55 58.51
C LYS A 109 8.64 -19.62 58.87
N SER A 110 9.05 -20.72 59.49
CA SER A 110 10.47 -20.92 59.90
C SER A 110 11.17 -21.99 59.10
N LEU A 111 10.51 -22.58 58.10
CA LEU A 111 11.02 -23.71 57.35
C LEU A 111 12.17 -23.29 56.43
N ILE A 112 13.33 -23.95 56.56
CA ILE A 112 14.56 -23.69 55.83
C ILE A 112 14.80 -24.79 54.78
N GLY A 113 14.45 -26.06 55.07
CA GLY A 113 14.69 -27.16 54.16
C GLY A 113 13.61 -28.22 54.15
N ILE A 114 13.41 -28.89 53.04
CA ILE A 114 12.55 -30.07 52.89
C ILE A 114 13.34 -31.16 52.23
N GLN A 115 13.35 -32.33 52.84
CA GLN A 115 13.86 -33.57 52.22
C GLN A 115 12.68 -34.52 51.99
N PHE A 116 12.37 -34.76 50.75
CA PHE A 116 11.41 -35.81 50.38
C PHE A 116 12.20 -37.14 50.21
N ALA A 117 11.52 -38.25 50.55
CA ALA A 117 12.10 -39.60 50.31
C ALA A 117 12.10 -39.96 48.82
N ASP A 118 13.14 -40.63 48.35
CA ASP A 118 13.25 -41.06 46.96
C ASP A 118 12.15 -42.02 46.49
N SER A 119 11.50 -42.73 47.41
CA SER A 119 10.33 -43.57 47.15
C SER A 119 9.09 -42.79 46.74
N MET A 120 9.02 -41.48 46.98
CA MET A 120 7.87 -40.64 46.71
C MET A 120 7.76 -40.34 45.22
N ARG A 121 6.52 -40.26 44.74
CA ARG A 121 6.19 -39.84 43.35
C ARG A 121 5.52 -38.48 43.26
N HIS A 122 4.95 -38.03 44.39
CA HIS A 122 4.13 -36.82 44.50
C HIS A 122 4.55 -36.00 45.68
N THR A 123 4.85 -34.74 45.49
CA THR A 123 5.26 -33.77 46.57
C THR A 123 4.14 -32.82 46.95
N GLY A 124 3.09 -32.71 46.16
CA GLY A 124 1.93 -31.86 46.40
C GLY A 124 2.21 -30.37 46.39
N ASN A 125 1.36 -29.60 47.10
CA ASN A 125 1.45 -28.15 47.21
C ASN A 125 2.44 -27.73 48.35
N ASN A 126 3.56 -27.08 47.99
CA ASN A 126 4.55 -26.63 48.92
C ASN A 126 4.65 -25.08 48.97
N SER A 127 3.53 -24.40 48.79
CA SER A 127 3.47 -22.93 48.68
C SER A 127 3.69 -22.22 50.01
N ARG A 128 4.11 -20.92 49.93
CA ARG A 128 4.18 -20.01 51.06
C ARG A 128 5.17 -20.41 52.15
N ASN A 129 6.21 -21.18 51.81
CA ASN A 129 7.32 -21.45 52.71
C ASN A 129 8.39 -20.37 52.52
N TYR A 130 8.17 -19.18 53.07
CA TYR A 130 8.90 -17.95 52.75
C TYR A 130 10.41 -17.99 53.03
N ARG A 131 10.85 -18.80 54.00
CA ARG A 131 12.24 -18.99 54.39
C ARG A 131 12.89 -20.25 53.84
N LEU A 132 12.14 -21.05 53.04
CA LEU A 132 12.66 -22.27 52.45
C LEU A 132 13.80 -21.96 51.49
N GLN A 133 15.00 -22.52 51.79
CA GLN A 133 16.23 -22.26 51.05
C GLN A 133 16.61 -23.42 50.11
N TRP A 134 16.35 -24.62 50.52
CA TRP A 134 16.68 -25.80 49.73
C TRP A 134 15.59 -26.89 49.82
N VAL A 135 15.52 -27.68 48.76
CA VAL A 135 14.58 -28.80 48.65
C VAL A 135 15.30 -29.98 47.97
N HIS A 136 15.21 -31.15 48.60
CA HIS A 136 15.56 -32.41 47.94
C HIS A 136 14.27 -33.03 47.39
N LEU A 137 14.13 -33.08 46.09
CA LEU A 137 13.01 -33.70 45.41
C LEU A 137 13.23 -35.23 45.25
N PRO A 138 12.17 -36.06 45.32
CA PRO A 138 12.26 -37.51 45.19
C PRO A 138 12.84 -37.92 43.81
N ALA A 139 13.77 -38.81 43.75
CA ALA A 139 14.32 -39.34 42.49
C ALA A 139 13.22 -39.98 41.58
N ASN A 140 12.21 -40.56 42.16
CA ASN A 140 11.07 -41.21 41.47
C ASN A 140 9.88 -40.28 41.22
N MET A 141 10.01 -38.99 41.42
CA MET A 141 8.97 -37.99 41.22
C MET A 141 8.48 -37.97 39.77
N VAL A 142 7.14 -37.89 39.58
CA VAL A 142 6.49 -37.81 38.26
C VAL A 142 5.62 -36.58 38.08
N ASP A 143 5.17 -36.01 39.19
CA ASP A 143 4.36 -34.75 39.17
C ASP A 143 5.25 -33.54 38.96
N SER A 144 4.65 -32.45 38.55
CA SER A 144 5.32 -31.15 38.56
C SER A 144 5.67 -30.72 39.99
N PRO A 145 6.88 -30.31 40.29
CA PRO A 145 7.22 -29.64 41.56
C PRO A 145 6.38 -28.37 41.66
N TYR A 146 5.89 -28.05 42.90
CA TYR A 146 5.00 -26.89 43.09
C TYR A 146 5.36 -26.13 44.40
N PHE A 147 6.11 -25.02 44.25
CA PHE A 147 6.70 -24.23 45.30
C PHE A 147 6.45 -22.71 45.14
N PRO A 148 5.25 -22.25 44.83
CA PRO A 148 5.03 -20.81 44.69
C PRO A 148 5.20 -20.07 46.03
N GLU A 149 5.66 -18.86 45.96
CA GLU A 149 5.89 -17.98 47.12
C GLU A 149 6.94 -18.55 48.13
N CYS A 150 7.92 -19.33 47.63
CA CYS A 150 9.05 -19.79 48.43
C CYS A 150 10.21 -18.77 48.21
N TYR A 151 10.12 -17.62 48.86
CA TYR A 151 10.94 -16.41 48.62
C TYR A 151 12.46 -16.64 48.75
N SER A 152 12.84 -17.55 49.64
CA SER A 152 14.26 -17.79 49.95
C SER A 152 14.86 -19.01 49.24
N LEU A 153 14.08 -19.73 48.43
CA LEU A 153 14.54 -20.90 47.67
C LEU A 153 15.61 -20.45 46.65
N GLN A 154 16.84 -21.03 46.79
CA GLN A 154 18.00 -20.58 46.01
C GLN A 154 18.28 -21.48 44.81
N GLU A 155 18.15 -22.79 44.99
CA GLU A 155 18.38 -23.77 43.92
C GLU A 155 17.44 -24.98 44.08
N ILE A 156 17.12 -25.61 42.99
CA ILE A 156 16.34 -26.86 42.93
C ILE A 156 16.72 -27.64 41.69
N SER A 157 16.86 -28.95 41.84
CA SER A 157 17.06 -29.88 40.74
C SER A 157 15.80 -30.70 40.52
N ILE A 158 15.25 -30.69 39.33
CA ILE A 158 14.02 -31.40 38.96
C ILE A 158 14.36 -32.83 38.52
N PRO A 159 13.75 -33.87 39.09
CA PRO A 159 14.04 -35.25 38.71
C PRO A 159 13.58 -35.62 37.29
N SER A 160 14.28 -36.58 36.68
CA SER A 160 14.03 -37.04 35.29
C SER A 160 12.70 -37.76 35.05
N GLY A 161 11.91 -38.03 36.09
CA GLY A 161 10.56 -38.54 35.98
C GLY A 161 9.51 -37.46 35.64
N VAL A 162 9.85 -36.18 35.84
CA VAL A 162 8.92 -35.06 35.61
C VAL A 162 8.83 -34.71 34.13
N THR A 163 7.60 -34.67 33.62
CA THR A 163 7.33 -34.35 32.20
C THR A 163 6.74 -32.97 31.97
N SER A 164 6.36 -32.27 33.00
CA SER A 164 5.82 -30.90 32.89
C SER A 164 6.11 -30.07 34.12
N ILE A 165 6.26 -28.77 33.97
CA ILE A 165 6.28 -27.79 35.03
C ILE A 165 4.94 -27.07 35.07
N ALA A 166 4.23 -27.18 36.16
CA ALA A 166 2.88 -26.64 36.29
C ALA A 166 2.84 -25.10 36.23
N SER A 167 1.66 -24.56 35.99
CA SER A 167 1.46 -23.10 36.08
C SER A 167 1.76 -22.63 37.50
N SER A 168 2.54 -21.51 37.58
CA SER A 168 2.99 -20.90 38.85
C SER A 168 3.83 -21.79 39.76
N ALA A 169 4.44 -22.87 39.22
CA ALA A 169 5.19 -23.84 40.03
C ALA A 169 6.24 -23.20 40.92
N PHE A 170 6.92 -22.17 40.47
CA PHE A 170 7.96 -21.41 41.19
C PHE A 170 7.67 -19.89 41.18
N ASP A 171 6.38 -19.53 41.06
CA ASP A 171 6.05 -18.09 41.08
C ASP A 171 6.49 -17.47 42.41
N ARG A 172 7.17 -16.29 42.32
CA ARG A 172 7.72 -15.58 43.49
C ARG A 172 8.77 -16.36 44.29
N CYS A 173 9.56 -17.22 43.68
CA CYS A 173 10.78 -17.72 44.28
C CYS A 173 11.89 -16.68 44.08
N TYR A 174 11.86 -15.59 44.86
CA TYR A 174 12.66 -14.39 44.67
C TYR A 174 14.17 -14.64 44.66
N SER A 175 14.63 -15.62 45.45
CA SER A 175 16.05 -15.95 45.63
C SER A 175 16.54 -17.07 44.70
N LEU A 176 15.68 -17.62 43.86
CA LEU A 176 16.04 -18.75 42.97
C LEU A 176 17.08 -18.26 41.96
N LYS A 177 18.32 -18.78 42.10
CA LYS A 177 19.47 -18.46 41.26
C LYS A 177 19.69 -19.50 40.17
N LYS A 178 19.46 -20.77 40.50
CA LYS A 178 19.70 -21.92 39.64
C LYS A 178 18.59 -22.94 39.73
N ILE A 179 18.18 -23.45 38.57
CA ILE A 179 17.26 -24.57 38.45
C ILE A 179 17.74 -25.48 37.33
N GLU A 180 17.78 -26.79 37.59
CA GLU A 180 18.09 -27.79 36.58
C GLU A 180 16.79 -28.46 36.13
N ILE A 181 16.43 -28.27 34.85
CA ILE A 181 15.24 -28.85 34.25
C ILE A 181 15.65 -30.06 33.41
N PRO A 182 15.11 -31.26 33.65
CA PRO A 182 15.53 -32.46 32.91
C PRO A 182 14.95 -32.49 31.48
N ASP A 183 15.62 -33.21 30.57
CA ASP A 183 15.23 -33.37 29.17
C ASP A 183 13.86 -34.04 28.98
N THR A 184 13.28 -34.65 30.02
CA THR A 184 11.96 -35.27 30.01
C THR A 184 10.81 -34.26 30.04
N VAL A 185 11.08 -32.98 30.40
CA VAL A 185 10.07 -31.94 30.48
C VAL A 185 9.65 -31.52 29.08
N GLN A 186 8.34 -31.58 28.81
CA GLN A 186 7.74 -31.21 27.52
C GLN A 186 7.02 -29.88 27.54
N THR A 187 6.56 -29.45 28.70
CA THR A 187 5.79 -28.19 28.86
C THR A 187 6.16 -27.43 30.11
N ILE A 188 6.22 -26.11 30.00
CA ILE A 188 6.38 -25.17 31.12
C ILE A 188 5.11 -24.30 31.18
N GLY A 189 4.44 -24.32 32.34
CA GLY A 189 3.16 -23.65 32.52
C GLY A 189 3.24 -22.13 32.61
N GLN A 190 2.09 -21.49 32.61
CA GLN A 190 1.95 -20.04 32.79
C GLN A 190 2.52 -19.60 34.13
N ASN A 191 3.26 -18.47 34.18
CA ASN A 191 3.87 -17.91 35.40
C ASN A 191 4.83 -18.87 36.13
N ALA A 192 5.31 -19.94 35.51
CA ALA A 192 6.05 -21.01 36.19
C ALA A 192 7.23 -20.47 37.00
N PHE A 193 7.99 -19.52 36.51
CA PHE A 193 9.14 -18.85 37.13
C PHE A 193 8.92 -17.33 37.29
N ARG A 194 7.70 -16.88 37.29
CA ARG A 194 7.40 -15.47 37.41
C ARG A 194 7.91 -14.91 38.75
N HIS A 195 8.50 -13.69 38.74
CA HIS A 195 9.10 -13.05 39.90
C HIS A 195 10.30 -13.81 40.54
N CYS A 196 10.99 -14.65 39.76
CA CYS A 196 12.28 -15.20 40.18
C CYS A 196 13.38 -14.13 39.99
N TYR A 197 13.43 -13.16 40.94
CA TYR A 197 14.27 -11.97 40.79
C TYR A 197 15.77 -12.24 40.73
N SER A 198 16.23 -13.34 41.32
CA SER A 198 17.66 -13.68 41.39
C SER A 198 18.11 -14.65 40.30
N LEU A 199 17.21 -15.08 39.41
CA LEU A 199 17.52 -16.00 38.31
C LEU A 199 18.30 -15.22 37.24
N GLU A 200 19.58 -15.55 37.05
CA GLU A 200 20.48 -14.87 36.12
C GLU A 200 20.56 -15.59 34.77
N GLU A 201 20.49 -16.92 34.81
CA GLU A 201 20.58 -17.77 33.63
C GLU A 201 19.68 -18.99 33.79
N ILE A 202 19.07 -19.42 32.69
CA ILE A 202 18.33 -20.67 32.65
C ILE A 202 18.47 -21.33 31.26
N THR A 203 18.64 -22.67 31.26
CA THR A 203 18.61 -23.50 30.07
C THR A 203 17.33 -24.33 30.06
N ILE A 204 16.55 -24.17 28.99
CA ILE A 204 15.35 -24.95 28.76
C ILE A 204 15.74 -26.13 27.86
N PRO A 205 15.50 -27.38 28.30
CA PRO A 205 15.91 -28.57 27.56
C PRO A 205 15.14 -28.77 26.24
N GLU A 206 15.77 -29.51 25.33
CA GLU A 206 15.24 -29.77 23.97
C GLU A 206 13.91 -30.56 23.97
N GLY A 207 13.50 -31.18 25.08
CA GLY A 207 12.18 -31.82 25.21
C GLY A 207 11.00 -30.84 25.25
N VAL A 208 11.22 -29.56 25.57
CA VAL A 208 10.17 -28.57 25.78
C VAL A 208 9.66 -28.03 24.46
N THR A 209 8.37 -28.23 24.19
CA THR A 209 7.68 -27.76 22.98
C THR A 209 6.81 -26.52 23.21
N GLN A 210 6.45 -26.25 24.48
CA GLN A 210 5.56 -25.15 24.85
C GLN A 210 6.01 -24.48 26.16
N ILE A 211 6.02 -23.15 26.16
CA ILE A 211 6.27 -22.30 27.32
C ILE A 211 5.08 -21.38 27.52
N GLY A 212 4.50 -21.41 28.71
CA GLY A 212 3.29 -20.63 29.02
C GLY A 212 3.55 -19.13 29.16
N LYS A 213 2.47 -18.35 29.10
CA LYS A 213 2.55 -16.89 29.26
C LYS A 213 3.21 -16.48 30.57
N LEU A 214 4.08 -15.45 30.52
CA LEU A 214 4.79 -14.91 31.67
C LEU A 214 5.59 -15.97 32.45
N ALA A 215 5.95 -17.08 31.80
CA ALA A 215 6.71 -18.13 32.47
C ALA A 215 8.00 -17.60 33.11
N PHE A 216 8.64 -16.61 32.50
CA PHE A 216 9.82 -15.87 33.01
C PHE A 216 9.51 -14.37 33.19
N GLY A 217 8.27 -14.03 33.51
CA GLY A 217 7.89 -12.64 33.79
C GLY A 217 8.55 -12.14 35.06
N ASP A 218 8.95 -10.87 35.07
CA ASP A 218 9.56 -10.22 36.26
C ASP A 218 10.84 -10.92 36.80
N CYS A 219 11.58 -11.68 35.96
CA CYS A 219 12.91 -12.22 36.33
C CYS A 219 13.97 -11.13 36.11
N THR A 220 14.05 -10.19 37.06
CA THR A 220 14.75 -8.91 36.86
C THR A 220 16.28 -9.03 36.77
N SER A 221 16.86 -10.16 37.16
CA SER A 221 18.31 -10.42 37.01
C SER A 221 18.63 -11.29 35.79
N LEU A 222 17.63 -11.77 35.05
CA LEU A 222 17.83 -12.71 33.95
C LEU A 222 18.62 -12.02 32.81
N ARG A 223 19.80 -12.59 32.52
CA ARG A 223 20.73 -12.13 31.47
C ARG A 223 20.74 -13.06 30.29
N THR A 224 20.65 -14.38 30.56
CA THR A 224 20.78 -15.42 29.56
C THR A 224 19.61 -16.41 29.66
N LEU A 225 18.95 -16.62 28.54
CA LEU A 225 17.87 -17.57 28.39
C LEU A 225 18.18 -18.49 27.19
N HIS A 226 18.53 -19.74 27.46
CA HIS A 226 18.74 -20.74 26.41
C HIS A 226 17.42 -21.45 26.12
N LEU A 227 16.89 -21.25 24.90
CA LEU A 227 15.62 -21.80 24.46
C LEU A 227 15.83 -23.05 23.60
N PRO A 228 14.92 -24.06 23.68
CA PRO A 228 15.06 -25.29 22.91
C PRO A 228 14.68 -25.09 21.44
N SER A 229 15.28 -25.93 20.58
CA SER A 229 14.98 -25.94 19.15
C SER A 229 13.60 -26.53 18.79
N THR A 230 12.92 -27.15 19.75
CA THR A 230 11.61 -27.79 19.61
C THR A 230 10.41 -26.86 19.81
N LEU A 231 10.65 -25.62 20.19
CA LEU A 231 9.56 -24.66 20.39
C LEU A 231 8.79 -24.37 19.09
N THR A 232 7.45 -24.35 19.18
CA THR A 232 6.57 -23.98 18.08
C THR A 232 5.91 -22.61 18.26
N LYS A 233 5.92 -22.10 19.51
CA LYS A 233 5.32 -20.82 19.85
C LYS A 233 6.12 -20.10 20.91
N PHE A 234 6.31 -18.79 20.71
CA PHE A 234 6.91 -17.86 21.68
C PHE A 234 5.99 -16.63 21.80
N ASP A 235 5.21 -16.55 22.88
CA ASP A 235 4.23 -15.47 23.06
C ASP A 235 4.11 -15.08 24.53
N THR A 236 4.48 -13.85 24.87
CA THR A 236 4.39 -13.30 26.22
C THR A 236 5.12 -14.14 27.28
N VAL A 237 6.14 -14.86 26.86
CA VAL A 237 6.96 -15.70 27.77
C VAL A 237 7.74 -14.86 28.76
N LEU A 238 8.21 -13.70 28.32
CA LEU A 238 9.03 -12.73 29.01
C LEU A 238 8.24 -11.43 29.26
N TYR A 239 8.50 -10.81 30.40
CA TYR A 239 7.97 -9.49 30.75
C TYR A 239 8.81 -8.89 31.86
N ASN A 240 9.21 -7.62 31.78
CA ASN A 240 10.01 -6.94 32.80
C ASN A 240 11.30 -7.69 33.17
N ASN A 241 12.13 -7.97 32.17
CA ASN A 241 13.44 -8.62 32.30
C ASN A 241 14.54 -7.62 31.91
N PRO A 242 14.86 -6.61 32.73
CA PRO A 242 15.69 -5.46 32.34
C PRO A 242 17.16 -5.79 32.13
N GLN A 243 17.63 -6.96 32.54
CA GLN A 243 19.01 -7.40 32.30
C GLN A 243 19.15 -8.26 31.03
N LEU A 244 18.03 -8.65 30.41
CA LEU A 244 18.05 -9.44 29.19
C LEU A 244 18.19 -8.50 28.00
N GLU A 245 19.39 -8.37 27.46
CA GLU A 245 19.69 -7.50 26.30
C GLU A 245 19.63 -8.25 24.97
N GLN A 246 19.70 -9.57 24.97
CA GLN A 246 19.72 -10.38 23.78
C GLN A 246 18.73 -11.55 23.88
N LEU A 247 17.92 -11.73 22.82
CA LEU A 247 17.05 -12.90 22.65
C LEU A 247 17.58 -13.75 21.50
N GLU A 248 17.92 -14.99 21.81
CA GLU A 248 18.31 -16.01 20.84
C GLU A 248 17.27 -17.13 20.84
N LEU A 249 16.64 -17.37 19.69
CA LEU A 249 15.63 -18.38 19.53
C LEU A 249 15.88 -19.16 18.23
N HIS A 250 16.36 -20.38 18.36
CA HIS A 250 16.73 -21.25 17.23
C HIS A 250 15.84 -22.48 17.24
N VAL A 251 14.82 -22.50 16.41
CA VAL A 251 13.88 -23.63 16.32
C VAL A 251 14.11 -24.46 15.07
N SER A 252 13.85 -25.77 15.15
CA SER A 252 14.02 -26.68 14.02
C SER A 252 12.81 -26.72 13.08
N GLY A 253 11.65 -26.26 13.55
CA GLY A 253 10.36 -26.28 12.85
C GLY A 253 9.75 -24.90 12.62
N ASP A 254 8.43 -24.87 12.52
CA ASP A 254 7.65 -23.66 12.39
C ASP A 254 7.55 -22.93 13.73
N LEU A 255 7.66 -21.60 13.71
CA LEU A 255 7.58 -20.74 14.89
C LEU A 255 6.49 -19.69 14.73
N GLN A 256 5.53 -19.67 15.63
CA GLN A 256 4.63 -18.54 15.85
C GLN A 256 5.23 -17.61 16.92
N PHE A 257 5.67 -16.42 16.50
CA PHE A 257 6.27 -15.44 17.38
C PHE A 257 5.23 -14.38 17.80
N GLY A 258 5.10 -14.19 19.11
CA GLY A 258 4.17 -13.22 19.69
C GLY A 258 4.84 -12.09 20.45
N ASN A 259 4.36 -11.77 21.65
CA ASN A 259 4.82 -10.65 22.43
C ASN A 259 6.19 -10.93 23.11
N ALA A 260 7.20 -10.13 22.76
CA ALA A 260 8.51 -10.05 23.40
C ALA A 260 8.85 -8.60 23.80
N ASN A 261 7.92 -7.89 24.42
CA ASN A 261 8.12 -6.52 24.87
C ASN A 261 8.95 -6.49 26.15
N ILE A 262 10.28 -6.53 25.98
CA ILE A 262 11.28 -6.52 27.04
C ILE A 262 12.03 -5.19 26.98
N GLU A 263 12.00 -4.41 28.04
CA GLU A 263 12.41 -3.00 28.06
C GLU A 263 13.82 -2.74 27.54
N ASN A 264 14.78 -3.57 27.91
CA ASN A 264 16.20 -3.41 27.57
C ASN A 264 16.68 -4.37 26.48
N LEU A 265 15.78 -5.05 25.78
CA LEU A 265 16.14 -5.93 24.66
C LEU A 265 16.74 -5.09 23.52
N ARG A 266 17.98 -5.40 23.16
CA ARG A 266 18.75 -4.71 22.11
C ARG A 266 18.93 -5.58 20.87
N LYS A 267 19.13 -6.89 21.05
CA LYS A 267 19.43 -7.82 19.97
C LYS A 267 18.42 -8.96 19.92
N VAL A 268 17.96 -9.26 18.72
CA VAL A 268 17.02 -10.35 18.47
C VAL A 268 17.55 -11.21 17.34
N ASN A 269 17.82 -12.49 17.64
CA ASN A 269 18.24 -13.51 16.68
C ASN A 269 17.22 -14.64 16.69
N ILE A 270 16.53 -14.83 15.59
CA ILE A 270 15.50 -15.87 15.45
C ILE A 270 15.83 -16.73 14.24
N SER A 271 15.82 -18.06 14.42
CA SER A 271 15.86 -18.98 13.28
C SER A 271 14.82 -20.08 13.43
N GLY A 272 14.30 -20.54 12.28
CA GLY A 272 13.29 -21.59 12.20
C GLY A 272 12.91 -21.91 10.77
N LYS A 273 11.96 -22.80 10.57
CA LYS A 273 11.50 -23.14 9.22
C LYS A 273 10.57 -22.05 8.67
N ASN A 274 9.34 -21.92 9.25
CA ASN A 274 8.41 -20.85 8.93
C ASN A 274 8.22 -19.97 10.16
N ILE A 275 8.59 -18.71 10.04
CA ILE A 275 8.53 -17.75 11.16
C ILE A 275 7.36 -16.79 10.92
N ASP A 276 6.35 -16.91 11.76
CA ASP A 276 5.16 -16.07 11.74
C ASP A 276 5.14 -15.09 12.93
N MET A 277 5.21 -13.80 12.63
CA MET A 277 5.20 -12.72 13.60
C MET A 277 3.85 -12.00 13.72
N THR A 278 2.75 -12.66 13.37
CA THR A 278 1.40 -12.04 13.34
C THR A 278 1.01 -11.34 14.64
N TYR A 279 1.51 -11.83 15.77
CA TYR A 279 1.22 -11.26 17.09
C TYR A 279 2.45 -10.67 17.77
N ALA A 280 3.52 -10.41 17.00
CA ALA A 280 4.78 -9.92 17.55
C ALA A 280 4.64 -8.48 18.07
N ILE A 281 5.10 -8.28 19.30
CA ILE A 281 5.25 -6.97 19.93
C ILE A 281 6.65 -6.89 20.52
N PHE A 282 7.40 -5.88 20.14
CA PHE A 282 8.76 -5.67 20.61
C PHE A 282 8.89 -4.33 21.36
N SER A 283 9.88 -4.26 22.24
CA SER A 283 10.25 -2.99 22.90
C SER A 283 10.94 -2.05 21.92
N LYS A 284 10.85 -0.77 22.19
CA LYS A 284 11.49 0.28 21.37
C LYS A 284 13.02 0.34 21.52
N GLY A 285 13.59 -0.48 22.40
CA GLY A 285 15.04 -0.53 22.67
C GLY A 285 15.87 -1.34 21.67
N ILE A 286 15.23 -2.11 20.79
CA ILE A 286 15.92 -3.00 19.85
C ILE A 286 16.81 -2.22 18.89
N GLU A 287 18.08 -2.67 18.81
CA GLU A 287 19.12 -2.12 17.95
C GLU A 287 19.35 -2.98 16.69
N THR A 288 19.29 -4.31 16.83
CA THR A 288 19.56 -5.23 15.73
C THR A 288 18.58 -6.41 15.70
N ILE A 289 18.18 -6.81 14.50
CA ILE A 289 17.31 -7.95 14.28
C ILE A 289 17.93 -8.85 13.20
N THR A 290 18.05 -10.14 13.51
CA THR A 290 18.43 -11.17 12.55
C THR A 290 17.35 -12.27 12.57
N ILE A 291 16.77 -12.56 11.41
CA ILE A 291 15.77 -13.62 11.28
C ILE A 291 16.17 -14.52 10.12
N GLN A 292 16.21 -15.84 10.37
CA GLN A 292 16.58 -16.83 9.35
C GLN A 292 15.53 -17.95 9.26
N GLY A 293 15.06 -18.27 8.06
CA GLY A 293 14.09 -19.34 7.84
C GLY A 293 13.91 -19.77 6.40
N GLU A 294 12.92 -20.59 6.12
CA GLU A 294 12.44 -20.83 4.75
C GLU A 294 11.43 -19.74 4.36
N THR A 295 10.53 -19.39 5.29
CA THR A 295 9.55 -18.31 5.15
C THR A 295 9.56 -17.42 6.37
N ILE A 296 9.58 -16.10 6.15
CA ILE A 296 9.45 -15.07 7.22
C ILE A 296 8.23 -14.21 6.95
N ARG A 297 7.36 -14.05 7.95
CA ARG A 297 6.20 -13.17 7.92
C ARG A 297 6.30 -12.12 9.01
N ILE A 298 6.52 -10.86 8.62
CA ILE A 298 6.50 -9.67 9.47
C ILE A 298 5.26 -8.87 9.09
N PRO A 299 4.20 -8.89 9.88
CA PRO A 299 2.96 -8.19 9.54
C PRO A 299 3.04 -6.67 9.69
N ASP A 300 1.91 -6.01 9.50
CA ASP A 300 1.81 -4.55 9.54
C ASP A 300 2.28 -3.98 10.89
N ASN A 301 3.03 -2.89 10.86
CA ASN A 301 3.43 -2.07 12.00
C ASN A 301 4.32 -2.75 13.07
N VAL A 302 4.83 -3.96 12.91
CA VAL A 302 5.55 -4.70 13.98
C VAL A 302 6.75 -3.93 14.53
N PHE A 303 7.58 -3.37 13.67
CA PHE A 303 8.75 -2.59 14.04
C PHE A 303 8.59 -1.08 13.79
N LYS A 304 7.36 -0.62 13.58
CA LYS A 304 7.09 0.80 13.40
C LYS A 304 7.57 1.63 14.58
N GLU A 305 8.23 2.77 14.31
CA GLU A 305 8.69 3.70 15.35
C GLU A 305 9.66 3.06 16.37
N HIS A 306 10.61 2.22 15.89
CA HIS A 306 11.71 1.71 16.70
C HIS A 306 12.93 2.63 16.53
N PRO A 307 13.13 3.59 17.46
CA PRO A 307 14.09 4.67 17.26
C PRO A 307 15.55 4.22 17.34
N ASN A 308 15.83 3.07 17.97
CA ASN A 308 17.17 2.54 18.17
C ASN A 308 17.55 1.44 17.16
N LEU A 309 16.62 0.98 16.33
CA LEU A 309 16.85 -0.08 15.36
C LEU A 309 17.81 0.42 14.26
N THR A 310 19.02 -0.15 14.21
CA THR A 310 20.08 0.26 13.27
C THR A 310 20.26 -0.71 12.12
N SER A 311 20.04 -2.01 12.34
CA SER A 311 20.27 -3.05 11.32
C SER A 311 19.21 -4.15 11.37
N VAL A 312 18.79 -4.59 10.18
CA VAL A 312 17.86 -5.70 9.98
C VAL A 312 18.45 -6.66 8.97
N THR A 313 18.60 -7.93 9.38
CA THR A 313 19.06 -9.02 8.49
C THR A 313 17.97 -10.09 8.39
N LEU A 314 17.50 -10.34 7.19
CA LEU A 314 16.48 -11.35 6.90
C LEU A 314 17.05 -12.37 5.89
N ILE A 315 17.02 -13.65 6.25
CA ILE A 315 17.59 -14.75 5.45
C ILE A 315 16.49 -15.79 5.24
N ALA A 316 15.88 -15.83 4.08
CA ALA A 316 14.83 -16.81 3.78
C ALA A 316 14.52 -16.89 2.28
N ASN A 317 13.88 -17.97 1.82
CA ASN A 317 13.46 -18.12 0.43
C ASN A 317 12.31 -17.18 0.06
N GLU A 318 11.34 -16.97 0.99
CA GLU A 318 10.21 -16.08 0.84
C GLU A 318 10.04 -15.20 2.08
N ILE A 319 9.89 -13.90 1.86
CA ILE A 319 9.74 -12.92 2.93
C ILE A 319 8.51 -12.04 2.68
N TYR A 320 7.71 -11.87 3.72
CA TYR A 320 6.51 -11.04 3.73
C TYR A 320 6.71 -9.89 4.73
N LEU A 321 6.81 -8.66 4.22
CA LEU A 321 6.90 -7.43 5.00
C LEU A 321 5.60 -6.64 4.83
N GLY A 322 4.84 -6.50 5.90
CA GLY A 322 3.56 -5.81 5.92
C GLY A 322 3.67 -4.29 5.76
N GLU A 323 2.53 -3.63 5.70
CA GLU A 323 2.45 -2.17 5.62
C GLU A 323 3.06 -1.54 6.89
N TYR A 324 3.86 -0.48 6.71
CA TYR A 324 4.53 0.24 7.80
C TYR A 324 5.39 -0.64 8.72
N SER A 325 5.79 -1.85 8.29
CA SER A 325 6.47 -2.83 9.15
C SER A 325 7.73 -2.30 9.83
N PHE A 326 8.48 -1.41 9.19
CA PHE A 326 9.65 -0.71 9.72
C PHE A 326 9.55 0.82 9.60
N ALA A 327 8.35 1.36 9.39
CA ALA A 327 8.20 2.79 9.20
C ALA A 327 8.69 3.60 10.41
N VAL A 328 9.29 4.77 10.14
CA VAL A 328 9.73 5.73 11.15
C VAL A 328 10.84 5.18 12.09
N CYS A 329 11.62 4.21 11.60
CA CYS A 329 12.82 3.74 12.29
C CYS A 329 13.99 4.68 11.94
N TYR A 330 14.11 5.78 12.68
CA TYR A 330 15.06 6.86 12.34
C TYR A 330 16.54 6.46 12.43
N ALA A 331 16.90 5.47 13.26
CA ALA A 331 18.26 4.98 13.40
C ALA A 331 18.62 3.89 12.38
N LEU A 332 17.64 3.35 11.64
CA LEU A 332 17.86 2.22 10.71
C LEU A 332 18.77 2.66 9.57
N GLN A 333 19.94 2.00 9.46
CA GLN A 333 20.99 2.28 8.48
C GLN A 333 21.03 1.23 7.38
N GLU A 334 20.76 -0.02 7.74
CA GLU A 334 20.95 -1.15 6.85
C GLU A 334 19.81 -2.16 6.95
N VAL A 335 19.33 -2.60 5.79
CA VAL A 335 18.44 -3.75 5.63
C VAL A 335 19.08 -4.71 4.63
N THR A 336 19.46 -5.88 5.09
CA THR A 336 20.05 -6.95 4.27
C THR A 336 19.08 -8.11 4.16
N ILE A 337 18.69 -8.43 2.93
CA ILE A 337 17.82 -9.57 2.59
C ILE A 337 18.60 -10.52 1.69
N SER A 338 18.87 -11.72 2.19
CA SER A 338 19.67 -12.71 1.47
C SER A 338 18.95 -14.05 1.31
N GLN A 339 19.39 -14.88 0.36
CA GLN A 339 18.78 -16.16 -0.01
C GLN A 339 17.30 -16.07 -0.38
N CYS A 340 16.82 -14.86 -0.67
CA CYS A 340 15.41 -14.59 -0.91
C CYS A 340 15.12 -14.48 -2.41
N SER A 341 14.24 -15.36 -2.90
CA SER A 341 13.77 -15.32 -4.27
C SER A 341 12.53 -14.44 -4.45
N LYS A 342 11.67 -14.34 -3.42
CA LYS A 342 10.41 -13.59 -3.44
C LYS A 342 10.25 -12.75 -2.18
N LEU A 343 10.24 -11.43 -2.38
CA LEU A 343 9.95 -10.46 -1.33
C LEU A 343 8.56 -9.85 -1.56
N TYR A 344 7.62 -10.13 -0.68
CA TYR A 344 6.32 -9.48 -0.64
C TYR A 344 6.43 -8.23 0.23
N LEU A 345 6.39 -7.06 -0.40
CA LEU A 345 6.66 -5.78 0.24
C LEU A 345 5.40 -4.93 0.32
N GLY A 346 5.06 -4.51 1.54
CA GLY A 346 3.92 -3.64 1.83
C GLY A 346 4.19 -2.17 1.56
N ASN A 347 3.12 -1.42 1.37
CA ASN A 347 3.22 0.03 1.24
C ASN A 347 3.83 0.64 2.50
N SER A 348 4.65 1.67 2.31
CA SER A 348 5.27 2.44 3.39
C SER A 348 6.10 1.58 4.39
N ALA A 349 6.56 0.39 3.98
CA ALA A 349 7.29 -0.52 4.85
C ALA A 349 8.51 0.15 5.52
N PHE A 350 9.22 1.03 4.82
CA PHE A 350 10.38 1.79 5.30
C PHE A 350 10.15 3.30 5.29
N LEU A 351 8.90 3.74 5.33
CA LEU A 351 8.56 5.17 5.32
C LEU A 351 9.33 5.94 6.40
N ASN A 352 10.00 7.04 5.99
CA ASN A 352 10.74 7.91 6.90
C ASN A 352 11.86 7.23 7.72
N CYS A 353 12.45 6.15 7.21
CA CYS A 353 13.71 5.64 7.74
C CYS A 353 14.86 6.54 7.25
N LYS A 354 15.03 7.71 7.86
CA LYS A 354 15.86 8.81 7.37
C LYS A 354 17.35 8.50 7.25
N ASN A 355 17.83 7.46 7.94
CA ASN A 355 19.23 7.03 7.92
C ASN A 355 19.43 5.71 7.14
N LEU A 356 18.36 5.17 6.52
CA LEU A 356 18.48 3.93 5.74
C LEU A 356 19.25 4.21 4.44
N GLU A 357 20.51 3.87 4.44
CA GLU A 357 21.45 4.06 3.32
C GLU A 357 21.59 2.78 2.46
N VAL A 358 21.49 1.61 3.10
CA VAL A 358 21.72 0.32 2.47
C VAL A 358 20.46 -0.54 2.51
N PHE A 359 19.92 -0.83 1.33
CA PHE A 359 18.88 -1.83 1.14
C PHE A 359 19.39 -2.87 0.14
N SER A 360 19.81 -4.03 0.65
CA SER A 360 20.40 -5.11 -0.14
C SER A 360 19.39 -6.24 -0.36
N PHE A 361 18.96 -6.41 -1.62
CA PHE A 361 18.05 -7.47 -2.04
C PHE A 361 18.28 -7.81 -3.52
N GLY A 362 18.37 -9.12 -3.84
CA GLY A 362 18.65 -9.58 -5.21
C GLY A 362 17.55 -10.39 -5.90
N GLY A 363 16.42 -10.63 -5.24
CA GLY A 363 15.29 -11.40 -5.80
C GLY A 363 14.20 -10.53 -6.43
N THR A 364 13.01 -11.11 -6.59
CA THR A 364 11.83 -10.41 -7.15
C THR A 364 10.94 -9.85 -6.04
N VAL A 365 10.57 -8.57 -6.18
CA VAL A 365 9.61 -7.89 -5.29
C VAL A 365 8.19 -8.06 -5.82
N TYR A 366 7.30 -8.51 -4.94
CA TYR A 366 5.86 -8.64 -5.14
C TYR A 366 5.11 -7.69 -4.21
N PRO A 367 3.89 -7.27 -4.57
CA PRO A 367 3.06 -6.50 -3.63
C PRO A 367 2.61 -7.40 -2.48
N TYR A 368 2.75 -6.93 -1.25
CA TYR A 368 2.20 -7.60 -0.07
C TYR A 368 0.67 -7.51 -0.10
N ARG A 369 0.00 -8.65 0.10
CA ARG A 369 -1.47 -8.73 0.15
C ARG A 369 -1.90 -9.27 1.49
N GLN A 370 -2.70 -8.52 2.21
CA GLN A 370 -3.39 -9.03 3.39
C GLN A 370 -4.70 -9.70 2.95
N GLU A 371 -4.95 -10.92 3.39
CA GLU A 371 -6.21 -11.63 3.12
C GLU A 371 -7.39 -10.82 3.67
N GLY A 372 -8.42 -10.58 2.83
CA GLY A 372 -9.66 -9.91 3.22
C GLY A 372 -9.77 -8.41 2.91
N LYS A 373 -8.74 -7.74 2.36
CA LYS A 373 -8.86 -6.36 1.87
C LYS A 373 -9.25 -6.28 0.39
N ASN A 374 -10.04 -5.25 0.02
CA ASN A 374 -10.52 -5.02 -1.35
C ASN A 374 -9.38 -5.00 -2.37
N GLN A 375 -9.58 -5.68 -3.50
CA GLN A 375 -8.55 -5.89 -4.52
C GLN A 375 -8.14 -4.64 -5.32
N SER A 376 -8.90 -3.54 -5.26
CA SER A 376 -8.69 -2.35 -6.11
C SER A 376 -7.49 -1.48 -5.71
N GLU A 377 -7.01 -1.55 -4.48
CA GLU A 377 -5.87 -0.74 -3.98
C GLU A 377 -4.52 -1.50 -3.94
N THR A 378 -4.49 -2.75 -4.37
CA THR A 378 -3.44 -3.73 -4.04
C THR A 378 -2.19 -3.68 -4.90
N TYR A 379 -1.97 -2.69 -5.73
CA TYR A 379 -0.86 -2.72 -6.69
C TYR A 379 0.15 -1.58 -6.58
N LEU A 380 -0.02 -0.68 -5.61
CA LEU A 380 0.89 0.43 -5.41
C LEU A 380 2.02 0.05 -4.46
N LEU A 381 3.23 -0.07 -4.96
CA LEU A 381 4.41 -0.20 -4.13
C LEU A 381 4.98 1.20 -3.84
N ASN A 382 4.86 1.65 -2.58
CA ASN A 382 5.41 2.90 -2.06
C ASN A 382 6.11 2.59 -0.73
N ALA A 383 7.31 1.99 -0.80
CA ALA A 383 7.94 1.42 0.39
C ALA A 383 9.05 2.27 1.00
N PHE A 384 9.69 3.18 0.23
CA PHE A 384 10.97 3.77 0.57
C PHE A 384 10.96 5.30 0.77
N ASP A 385 9.80 5.93 0.82
CA ASP A 385 9.70 7.39 0.97
C ASP A 385 10.44 7.89 2.22
N GLY A 386 11.25 8.94 2.05
CA GLY A 386 12.00 9.56 3.14
C GLY A 386 13.20 8.76 3.63
N THR A 387 13.70 7.77 2.86
CA THR A 387 14.95 7.04 3.15
C THR A 387 16.18 7.76 2.58
N ALA A 388 17.36 7.40 3.10
CA ALA A 388 18.66 7.93 2.68
C ALA A 388 19.38 7.06 1.63
N ILE A 389 18.67 6.17 0.97
CA ILE A 389 19.25 5.26 -0.03
C ILE A 389 19.80 6.06 -1.21
N HIS A 390 21.08 5.83 -1.57
CA HIS A 390 21.73 6.46 -2.72
C HIS A 390 21.47 5.73 -4.05
N GLN A 391 21.39 4.41 -3.99
CA GLN A 391 21.16 3.57 -5.16
C GLN A 391 20.10 2.53 -4.86
N LEU A 392 19.03 2.52 -5.65
CA LEU A 392 17.93 1.57 -5.48
C LEU A 392 17.77 0.74 -6.75
N ASN A 393 18.05 -0.55 -6.65
CA ASN A 393 17.90 -1.51 -7.72
C ASN A 393 16.85 -2.55 -7.33
N LEU A 394 15.74 -2.61 -8.06
CA LEU A 394 14.65 -3.53 -7.77
C LEU A 394 14.24 -4.33 -9.02
N HIS A 395 14.14 -5.64 -8.85
CA HIS A 395 13.45 -6.50 -9.81
C HIS A 395 12.01 -6.73 -9.36
N LEU A 396 11.05 -6.25 -10.12
CA LEU A 396 9.67 -6.05 -9.69
C LEU A 396 8.70 -7.00 -10.39
N ASN A 397 7.70 -7.46 -9.66
CA ASN A 397 6.46 -8.02 -10.21
C ASN A 397 5.27 -7.35 -9.50
N VAL A 398 5.04 -6.07 -9.85
CA VAL A 398 4.02 -5.21 -9.24
C VAL A 398 3.26 -4.48 -10.34
N GLY A 399 1.97 -4.22 -10.16
CA GLY A 399 1.20 -3.47 -11.16
C GLY A 399 1.56 -1.98 -11.19
N ARG A 400 1.76 -1.36 -10.01
CA ARG A 400 2.00 0.07 -9.87
C ARG A 400 3.12 0.34 -8.87
N ILE A 401 3.93 1.38 -9.13
CA ILE A 401 5.01 1.78 -8.22
C ILE A 401 5.02 3.29 -7.98
N LYS A 402 5.43 3.66 -6.77
CA LYS A 402 5.67 5.02 -6.34
C LYS A 402 7.01 5.10 -5.60
N ILE A 403 7.87 6.04 -6.00
CA ILE A 403 9.19 6.34 -5.39
C ILE A 403 9.27 7.84 -5.20
N THR A 404 9.05 8.29 -3.98
CA THR A 404 8.97 9.73 -3.71
C THR A 404 9.81 10.12 -2.51
N LEU A 405 10.22 11.39 -2.46
CA LEU A 405 10.84 12.00 -1.30
C LEU A 405 12.05 11.22 -0.74
N MET A 406 12.87 10.65 -1.62
CA MET A 406 14.14 10.01 -1.28
C MET A 406 15.27 11.03 -1.52
N PRO A 407 15.70 11.79 -0.51
CA PRO A 407 16.50 12.99 -0.71
C PRO A 407 17.92 12.73 -1.23
N LEU A 408 18.47 11.54 -0.96
CA LEU A 408 19.83 11.15 -1.36
C LEU A 408 19.87 10.16 -2.52
N LEU A 409 18.73 9.73 -3.07
CA LEU A 409 18.68 8.79 -4.18
C LEU A 409 19.31 9.41 -5.44
N GLU A 410 20.40 8.80 -5.91
CA GLU A 410 21.11 9.22 -7.12
C GLU A 410 20.75 8.39 -8.35
N ASN A 411 20.61 7.09 -8.17
CA ASN A 411 20.32 6.15 -9.25
C ASN A 411 19.15 5.23 -8.90
N LEU A 412 18.19 5.15 -9.80
CA LEU A 412 17.04 4.25 -9.70
C LEU A 412 17.04 3.28 -10.89
N THR A 413 17.15 1.98 -10.61
CA THR A 413 17.03 0.94 -11.63
C THR A 413 15.86 0.01 -11.29
N LEU A 414 14.86 0.02 -12.14
CA LEU A 414 13.70 -0.84 -12.04
C LEU A 414 13.72 -1.85 -13.20
N THR A 415 13.53 -3.13 -12.89
CA THR A 415 13.47 -4.23 -13.87
C THR A 415 12.28 -5.12 -13.58
N GLY A 416 11.97 -6.07 -14.47
CA GLY A 416 10.86 -7.01 -14.32
C GLY A 416 9.53 -6.47 -14.84
N SER A 417 8.41 -6.78 -14.20
CA SER A 417 7.05 -6.44 -14.66
C SER A 417 6.45 -5.30 -13.82
N VAL A 418 6.23 -4.17 -14.47
CA VAL A 418 5.52 -3.00 -13.91
C VAL A 418 4.64 -2.42 -15.02
N ASP A 419 3.35 -2.21 -14.75
CA ASP A 419 2.44 -1.61 -15.71
C ASP A 419 2.45 -0.07 -15.64
N THR A 420 2.46 0.49 -14.44
CA THR A 420 2.28 1.93 -14.23
C THR A 420 3.31 2.52 -13.26
N ILE A 421 3.97 3.58 -13.69
CA ILE A 421 4.73 4.48 -12.82
C ILE A 421 3.76 5.54 -12.29
N MET A 422 3.31 5.39 -11.06
CA MET A 422 2.39 6.35 -10.42
C MET A 422 3.09 7.66 -10.09
N SER A 423 4.28 7.58 -9.48
CA SER A 423 5.07 8.76 -9.21
C SER A 423 6.54 8.41 -8.94
N ILE A 424 7.45 9.09 -9.60
CA ILE A 424 8.86 9.22 -9.21
C ILE A 424 9.11 10.71 -9.05
N SER A 425 9.03 11.20 -7.79
CA SER A 425 9.03 12.66 -7.58
C SER A 425 9.65 13.11 -6.27
N GLY A 426 10.18 14.33 -6.27
CA GLY A 426 10.76 14.92 -5.06
C GLY A 426 12.09 14.27 -4.64
N ASN A 427 12.77 13.58 -5.55
CA ASN A 427 14.07 12.94 -5.29
C ASN A 427 15.17 13.92 -5.69
N MET A 428 15.66 14.68 -4.72
CA MET A 428 16.48 15.87 -4.94
C MET A 428 17.84 15.62 -5.59
N MET A 429 18.40 14.39 -5.43
CA MET A 429 19.72 14.02 -5.97
C MET A 429 19.63 13.03 -7.14
N LEU A 430 18.41 12.65 -7.57
CA LEU A 430 18.20 11.63 -8.59
C LEU A 430 18.71 12.10 -9.95
N LYS A 431 19.72 11.39 -10.48
CA LYS A 431 20.40 11.69 -11.75
C LYS A 431 19.92 10.79 -12.89
N LYS A 432 19.63 9.55 -12.58
CA LYS A 432 19.30 8.54 -13.58
C LYS A 432 18.17 7.63 -13.17
N ILE A 433 17.27 7.37 -14.13
CA ILE A 433 16.16 6.41 -14.00
C ILE A 433 16.26 5.42 -15.16
N ALA A 434 16.28 4.12 -14.81
CA ALA A 434 16.09 3.03 -15.75
C ALA A 434 14.75 2.35 -15.46
N LEU A 435 13.87 2.33 -16.45
CA LEU A 435 12.51 1.77 -16.36
C LEU A 435 12.43 0.37 -16.98
N PRO A 436 11.56 -0.52 -16.49
CA PRO A 436 11.28 -1.83 -17.10
C PRO A 436 10.67 -1.67 -18.50
N SER A 437 10.97 -2.61 -19.37
CA SER A 437 10.49 -2.61 -20.77
C SER A 437 8.97 -2.80 -20.92
N GLY A 438 8.25 -3.20 -19.86
CA GLY A 438 6.81 -3.46 -19.89
C GLY A 438 5.92 -2.32 -19.42
N VAL A 439 6.48 -1.18 -19.00
CA VAL A 439 5.70 -0.04 -18.51
C VAL A 439 4.81 0.54 -19.60
N LYS A 440 3.52 0.69 -19.31
CA LYS A 440 2.52 1.25 -20.22
C LYS A 440 2.15 2.69 -19.90
N THR A 441 2.10 3.04 -18.61
CA THR A 441 1.64 4.35 -18.16
C THR A 441 2.65 5.03 -17.25
N ILE A 442 2.92 6.29 -17.51
CA ILE A 442 3.65 7.20 -16.61
C ILE A 442 2.67 8.28 -16.17
N THR A 443 2.26 8.22 -14.89
CA THR A 443 1.43 9.27 -14.30
C THR A 443 2.29 10.47 -13.91
N ALA A 444 3.42 10.27 -13.22
CA ALA A 444 4.30 11.37 -12.87
C ALA A 444 5.78 10.94 -12.76
N ILE A 445 6.68 11.63 -13.46
CA ILE A 445 8.12 11.70 -13.18
C ILE A 445 8.45 13.19 -13.10
N CYS A 446 8.38 13.75 -11.88
CA CYS A 446 8.43 15.20 -11.73
C CYS A 446 9.20 15.66 -10.48
N ASN A 447 9.61 16.94 -10.51
CA ASN A 447 10.31 17.53 -9.36
C ASN A 447 11.58 16.77 -8.94
N ASN A 448 12.35 16.26 -9.92
CA ASN A 448 13.66 15.67 -9.71
C ASN A 448 14.73 16.60 -10.30
N PRO A 449 15.19 17.62 -9.57
CA PRO A 449 15.97 18.73 -10.13
C PRO A 449 17.34 18.34 -10.71
N MET A 450 17.87 17.18 -10.29
CA MET A 450 19.17 16.68 -10.75
C MET A 450 19.04 15.60 -11.83
N LEU A 451 17.82 15.28 -12.30
CA LEU A 451 17.60 14.22 -13.30
C LEU A 451 18.22 14.61 -14.65
N GLU A 452 19.19 13.83 -15.08
CA GLU A 452 19.96 14.03 -16.32
C GLU A 452 19.56 13.03 -17.42
N GLU A 453 19.28 11.79 -17.03
CA GLU A 453 18.99 10.69 -17.95
C GLU A 453 17.67 9.99 -17.64
N LEU A 454 16.79 9.92 -18.62
CA LEU A 454 15.54 9.15 -18.59
C LEU A 454 15.34 8.47 -19.95
N GLN A 455 15.32 7.14 -19.96
CA GLN A 455 14.99 6.36 -21.13
C GLN A 455 13.58 5.79 -21.00
N LEU A 456 12.73 6.13 -21.96
CA LEU A 456 11.35 5.64 -22.00
C LEU A 456 11.28 4.33 -22.82
N PRO A 457 10.72 3.24 -22.27
CA PRO A 457 10.51 2.01 -23.01
C PRO A 457 9.46 2.18 -24.11
N SER A 458 9.62 1.44 -25.20
CA SER A 458 8.70 1.49 -26.35
C SER A 458 7.27 1.01 -26.06
N SER A 459 7.05 0.37 -24.91
CA SER A 459 5.74 -0.11 -24.45
C SER A 459 4.83 1.00 -23.90
N ILE A 460 5.36 2.22 -23.68
CA ILE A 460 4.59 3.35 -23.13
C ILE A 460 3.41 3.70 -24.06
N GLN A 461 2.22 3.79 -23.45
CA GLN A 461 0.98 4.18 -24.12
C GLN A 461 0.49 5.56 -23.65
N THR A 462 0.77 5.92 -22.39
CA THR A 462 0.28 7.17 -21.81
C THR A 462 1.35 7.84 -20.95
N ILE A 463 1.54 9.13 -21.15
CA ILE A 463 2.39 10.00 -20.33
C ILE A 463 1.55 11.18 -19.85
N THR A 464 1.31 11.24 -18.52
CA THR A 464 0.59 12.38 -17.95
C THR A 464 1.56 13.50 -17.57
N GLN A 465 2.67 13.19 -16.89
CA GLN A 465 3.64 14.22 -16.47
C GLN A 465 5.08 13.70 -16.47
N ILE A 466 5.97 14.37 -17.18
CA ILE A 466 7.44 14.31 -17.05
C ILE A 466 7.91 15.78 -17.03
N ASN A 467 7.74 16.44 -15.87
CA ASN A 467 7.95 17.88 -15.77
C ASN A 467 8.77 18.29 -14.52
N ASN A 468 9.24 19.51 -14.48
CA ASN A 468 10.08 20.02 -13.39
C ASN A 468 11.34 19.16 -13.11
N ASN A 469 11.95 18.56 -14.14
CA ASN A 469 13.19 17.82 -14.03
C ASN A 469 14.34 18.70 -14.52
N GLY A 470 15.05 19.33 -13.56
CA GLY A 470 15.88 20.49 -13.80
C GLY A 470 17.08 20.29 -14.74
N ARG A 471 17.62 19.07 -14.86
CA ARG A 471 18.82 18.77 -15.68
C ARG A 471 18.57 17.83 -16.85
N LEU A 472 17.34 17.43 -17.09
CA LEU A 472 16.98 16.54 -18.20
C LEU A 472 17.26 17.24 -19.53
N LYS A 473 18.19 16.69 -20.35
CA LYS A 473 18.66 17.32 -21.59
C LYS A 473 17.97 16.82 -22.84
N ALA A 474 17.61 15.57 -22.88
CA ALA A 474 17.01 14.95 -24.05
C ALA A 474 15.93 13.95 -23.65
N LEU A 475 14.88 13.86 -24.47
CA LEU A 475 13.80 12.91 -24.27
C LEU A 475 13.28 12.40 -25.62
N VAL A 476 13.14 11.06 -25.73
CA VAL A 476 12.52 10.40 -26.88
C VAL A 476 11.19 9.82 -26.41
N ILE A 477 10.10 10.33 -26.97
CA ILE A 477 8.75 9.84 -26.68
C ILE A 477 8.44 8.67 -27.63
N PRO A 478 8.00 7.51 -27.11
CA PRO A 478 7.61 6.37 -27.94
C PRO A 478 6.46 6.68 -28.89
N GLU A 479 6.48 6.08 -30.10
CA GLU A 479 5.53 6.37 -31.20
C GLU A 479 4.05 6.16 -30.86
N ASN A 480 3.76 5.25 -29.92
CA ASN A 480 2.38 4.94 -29.53
C ASN A 480 1.91 5.69 -28.26
N ALA A 481 2.74 6.60 -27.76
CA ALA A 481 2.45 7.28 -26.50
C ALA A 481 1.49 8.46 -26.73
N SER A 482 0.40 8.50 -25.99
CA SER A 482 -0.44 9.68 -25.82
C SER A 482 0.17 10.61 -24.75
N LEU A 483 0.10 11.90 -24.97
CA LEU A 483 0.62 12.94 -24.10
C LEU A 483 -0.53 13.78 -23.54
N ALA A 484 -0.54 13.99 -22.23
CA ALA A 484 -1.48 14.90 -21.59
C ALA A 484 -1.05 16.37 -21.75
N ASP A 485 -1.94 17.30 -21.44
CA ASP A 485 -1.61 18.71 -21.34
C ASP A 485 -0.52 18.94 -20.29
N TYR A 486 0.44 19.83 -20.60
CA TYR A 486 1.62 20.16 -19.77
C TYR A 486 2.53 18.96 -19.44
N ALA A 487 2.44 17.86 -20.20
CA ALA A 487 3.13 16.62 -19.86
C ALA A 487 4.66 16.77 -19.76
N LEU A 488 5.29 17.64 -20.51
CA LEU A 488 6.73 17.85 -20.57
C LEU A 488 7.15 19.26 -20.14
N SER A 489 6.24 20.05 -19.53
CA SER A 489 6.49 21.44 -19.16
C SER A 489 7.59 21.58 -18.10
N ASP A 490 8.14 22.77 -17.99
CA ASP A 490 9.05 23.15 -16.92
C ASP A 490 10.30 22.26 -16.78
N ASN A 491 10.82 21.75 -17.89
CA ASN A 491 12.12 21.07 -17.98
C ASN A 491 13.17 22.05 -18.56
N PRO A 492 13.78 22.93 -17.76
CA PRO A 492 14.54 24.08 -18.24
C PRO A 492 15.82 23.71 -18.99
N SER A 493 16.38 22.54 -18.74
CA SER A 493 17.59 22.04 -19.42
C SER A 493 17.32 21.17 -20.64
N LEU A 494 16.05 20.93 -20.99
CA LEU A 494 15.67 20.08 -22.12
C LEU A 494 16.08 20.79 -23.44
N GLU A 495 17.09 20.23 -24.12
CA GLU A 495 17.63 20.77 -25.36
C GLU A 495 16.98 20.18 -26.60
N THR A 496 16.61 18.88 -26.51
CA THR A 496 16.02 18.13 -27.62
C THR A 496 14.89 17.22 -27.14
N VAL A 497 13.81 17.15 -27.92
CA VAL A 497 12.72 16.22 -27.72
C VAL A 497 12.31 15.61 -29.06
N HIS A 498 12.13 14.29 -29.08
CA HIS A 498 11.56 13.58 -30.23
C HIS A 498 10.10 13.24 -29.91
N LEU A 499 9.19 13.86 -30.64
CA LEU A 499 7.75 13.64 -30.52
C LEU A 499 7.31 12.47 -31.42
N PRO A 500 6.28 11.69 -31.02
CA PRO A 500 5.71 10.63 -31.85
C PRO A 500 5.19 11.19 -33.19
N GLN A 501 5.56 10.56 -34.31
CA GLN A 501 5.08 10.98 -35.63
C GLN A 501 3.58 10.72 -35.85
N SER A 502 2.96 9.91 -35.00
CA SER A 502 1.51 9.63 -34.96
C SER A 502 0.67 10.78 -34.36
N LEU A 503 1.28 11.76 -33.69
CA LEU A 503 0.54 12.87 -33.09
C LEU A 503 -0.12 13.75 -34.14
N LYS A 504 -1.42 13.96 -33.99
CA LYS A 504 -2.21 14.93 -34.76
C LYS A 504 -2.36 16.28 -34.06
N MET A 505 -2.17 16.31 -32.74
CA MET A 505 -2.22 17.54 -31.94
C MET A 505 -1.10 17.55 -30.91
N VAL A 506 -0.36 18.67 -30.83
CA VAL A 506 0.52 18.95 -29.70
C VAL A 506 -0.34 19.44 -28.52
N PRO A 507 -0.33 18.76 -27.37
CA PRO A 507 -1.15 19.16 -26.22
C PRO A 507 -0.89 20.57 -25.70
N ILE A 508 -1.84 21.11 -24.94
CA ILE A 508 -1.71 22.42 -24.30
C ILE A 508 -0.49 22.44 -23.36
N GLY A 509 0.35 23.46 -23.47
CA GLY A 509 1.51 23.66 -22.60
C GLY A 509 2.56 22.54 -22.64
N LEU A 510 2.54 21.66 -23.64
CA LEU A 510 3.36 20.44 -23.66
C LEU A 510 4.82 20.69 -23.29
N LEU A 511 5.45 21.70 -23.86
CA LEU A 511 6.85 22.08 -23.66
C LEU A 511 6.99 23.48 -23.03
N GLN A 512 5.96 23.95 -22.34
CA GLN A 512 5.99 25.26 -21.67
C GLN A 512 7.22 25.37 -20.76
N ASN A 513 7.93 26.51 -20.83
CA ASN A 513 9.13 26.81 -20.04
C ASN A 513 10.30 25.83 -20.22
N CYS A 514 10.39 25.11 -21.33
CA CYS A 514 11.60 24.38 -21.72
C CYS A 514 12.64 25.36 -22.30
N THR A 515 13.23 26.18 -21.42
CA THR A 515 14.02 27.35 -21.81
C THR A 515 15.27 27.05 -22.62
N SER A 516 15.82 25.82 -22.49
CA SER A 516 16.99 25.38 -23.27
C SER A 516 16.64 24.64 -24.58
N LEU A 517 15.34 24.46 -24.89
CA LEU A 517 14.91 23.74 -26.10
C LEU A 517 15.38 24.49 -27.35
N LYS A 518 16.26 23.85 -28.15
CA LYS A 518 16.86 24.44 -29.35
C LYS A 518 16.11 24.04 -30.61
N TYR A 519 15.66 22.81 -30.67
CA TYR A 519 15.02 22.25 -31.85
C TYR A 519 13.97 21.19 -31.44
N VAL A 520 12.84 21.17 -32.15
CA VAL A 520 11.82 20.16 -32.08
C VAL A 520 11.33 19.83 -33.49
N GLN A 521 11.29 18.55 -33.81
CA GLN A 521 10.70 18.08 -35.06
C GLN A 521 9.22 17.79 -34.83
N LEU A 522 8.38 18.56 -35.47
CA LEU A 522 6.92 18.33 -35.43
C LEU A 522 6.51 17.18 -36.36
N PRO A 523 5.48 16.41 -35.98
CA PRO A 523 4.93 15.36 -36.84
C PRO A 523 4.42 15.89 -38.16
N THR A 524 4.66 15.14 -39.24
CA THR A 524 4.27 15.59 -40.62
C THR A 524 2.76 15.63 -40.84
N GLN A 525 1.97 14.92 -40.01
CA GLN A 525 0.50 14.88 -40.04
C GLN A 525 -0.14 15.71 -38.92
N LEU A 526 0.64 16.60 -38.31
CA LEU A 526 0.14 17.45 -37.24
C LEU A 526 -0.89 18.45 -37.75
N GLU A 527 -2.02 18.54 -37.05
CA GLU A 527 -3.14 19.39 -37.44
C GLU A 527 -3.33 20.58 -36.50
N GLN A 528 -2.88 20.45 -35.25
CA GLN A 528 -3.04 21.50 -34.24
C GLN A 528 -1.85 21.59 -33.29
N ILE A 529 -1.57 22.80 -32.84
CA ILE A 529 -0.68 23.09 -31.73
C ILE A 529 -1.50 23.76 -30.63
N GLY A 530 -1.64 23.07 -29.50
CA GLY A 530 -2.39 23.55 -28.33
C GLY A 530 -1.78 24.78 -27.69
N GLY A 531 -2.60 25.57 -27.02
CA GLY A 531 -2.18 26.83 -26.41
C GLY A 531 -1.01 26.65 -25.46
N LYS A 532 -0.07 27.63 -25.47
CA LYS A 532 1.17 27.62 -24.66
C LYS A 532 2.12 26.46 -24.91
N ALA A 533 1.94 25.66 -25.97
CA ALA A 533 2.74 24.43 -26.18
C ALA A 533 4.25 24.67 -26.16
N PHE A 534 4.72 25.81 -26.62
CA PHE A 534 6.14 26.25 -26.62
C PHE A 534 6.34 27.57 -25.86
N TYR A 535 5.43 27.94 -25.00
CA TYR A 535 5.52 29.18 -24.21
C TYR A 535 6.83 29.20 -23.41
N GLY A 536 7.63 30.26 -23.55
CA GLY A 536 8.88 30.42 -22.82
C GLY A 536 10.04 29.54 -23.28
N CYS A 537 9.95 28.91 -24.45
CA CYS A 537 11.07 28.16 -25.06
C CYS A 537 12.12 29.15 -25.63
N ALA A 538 12.83 29.84 -24.72
CA ALA A 538 13.69 30.99 -25.05
C ALA A 538 14.85 30.65 -26.00
N SER A 539 15.30 29.40 -26.04
CA SER A 539 16.40 28.93 -26.91
C SER A 539 15.96 28.37 -28.26
N LEU A 540 14.63 28.30 -28.52
CA LEU A 540 14.07 27.72 -29.74
C LEU A 540 14.42 28.64 -30.92
N GLN A 541 15.38 28.20 -31.77
CA GLN A 541 15.91 28.99 -32.88
C GLN A 541 15.04 28.91 -34.13
N ASN A 542 14.60 27.71 -34.47
CA ASN A 542 13.80 27.43 -35.65
C ASN A 542 12.76 26.37 -35.35
N ILE A 543 11.59 26.52 -35.96
CA ILE A 543 10.55 25.50 -35.94
C ILE A 543 9.90 25.43 -37.31
N THR A 544 9.83 24.23 -37.89
CA THR A 544 9.14 24.00 -39.18
C THR A 544 7.72 23.53 -38.88
N LEU A 545 6.74 24.35 -39.22
CA LEU A 545 5.32 24.01 -39.13
C LEU A 545 4.95 23.13 -40.34
N PRO A 546 4.35 21.96 -40.17
CA PRO A 546 4.00 21.05 -41.26
C PRO A 546 2.83 21.58 -42.10
N GLU A 547 2.79 21.24 -43.40
CA GLU A 547 1.72 21.65 -44.32
C GLU A 547 0.32 21.16 -43.90
N SER A 548 0.27 20.10 -43.08
CA SER A 548 -1.00 19.57 -42.51
C SER A 548 -1.58 20.42 -41.37
N LEU A 549 -0.79 21.40 -40.88
CA LEU A 549 -1.19 22.22 -39.74
C LEU A 549 -2.37 23.12 -40.07
N LEU A 550 -3.40 23.06 -39.27
CA LEU A 550 -4.65 23.80 -39.45
C LEU A 550 -4.79 24.95 -38.46
N ARG A 551 -4.29 24.74 -37.23
CA ARG A 551 -4.55 25.65 -36.13
C ARG A 551 -3.34 25.75 -35.20
N VAL A 552 -3.04 26.96 -34.78
CA VAL A 552 -2.13 27.33 -33.67
C VAL A 552 -2.99 28.07 -32.64
N ASP A 553 -3.02 27.59 -31.41
CA ASP A 553 -3.83 28.20 -30.33
C ASP A 553 -3.13 29.42 -29.70
N ASP A 554 -3.71 29.99 -28.64
CA ASP A 554 -3.18 31.20 -27.98
C ASP A 554 -1.85 30.94 -27.26
N TYR A 555 -0.96 31.94 -27.27
CA TYR A 555 0.32 31.98 -26.54
C TYR A 555 1.33 30.88 -26.90
N VAL A 556 1.21 30.23 -28.06
CA VAL A 556 2.01 29.04 -28.39
C VAL A 556 3.50 29.29 -28.38
N PHE A 557 3.99 30.35 -29.00
CA PHE A 557 5.43 30.73 -29.10
C PHE A 557 5.78 31.96 -28.28
N THR A 558 4.91 32.40 -27.38
CA THR A 558 5.16 33.56 -26.52
C THR A 558 6.51 33.42 -25.81
N ASN A 559 7.35 34.45 -25.87
CA ASN A 559 8.68 34.46 -25.29
C ASN A 559 9.69 33.44 -25.89
N CYS A 560 9.49 32.97 -27.11
CA CYS A 560 10.52 32.24 -27.87
C CYS A 560 11.56 33.23 -28.43
N THR A 561 12.42 33.77 -27.55
CA THR A 561 13.30 34.91 -27.85
C THR A 561 14.38 34.63 -28.90
N ALA A 562 14.78 33.34 -29.04
CA ALA A 562 15.79 32.92 -30.03
C ALA A 562 15.23 32.69 -31.44
N LEU A 563 13.90 32.65 -31.61
CA LEU A 563 13.25 32.41 -32.90
C LEU A 563 13.56 33.56 -33.87
N THR A 564 14.08 33.24 -35.07
CA THR A 564 14.54 34.26 -36.04
C THR A 564 13.63 34.41 -37.24
N GLU A 565 13.02 33.32 -37.68
CA GLU A 565 12.07 33.28 -38.79
C GLU A 565 10.96 32.29 -38.55
N MET A 566 9.81 32.44 -39.20
CA MET A 566 8.69 31.51 -39.15
C MET A 566 7.95 31.49 -40.49
N THR A 567 7.58 30.29 -40.92
CA THR A 567 6.68 30.11 -42.04
C THR A 567 5.37 29.52 -41.51
N ILE A 568 4.25 30.24 -41.72
CA ILE A 568 2.89 29.80 -41.42
C ILE A 568 2.33 29.10 -42.66
N PRO A 569 2.08 27.80 -42.65
CA PRO A 569 1.63 27.03 -43.80
C PRO A 569 0.29 27.49 -44.34
N ARG A 570 0.01 27.12 -45.60
CA ARG A 570 -1.17 27.54 -46.33
C ARG A 570 -2.47 27.08 -45.69
N ALA A 571 -2.49 25.89 -45.10
CA ALA A 571 -3.68 25.31 -44.49
C ALA A 571 -4.06 25.93 -43.12
N VAL A 572 -3.22 26.74 -42.52
CA VAL A 572 -3.49 27.35 -41.21
C VAL A 572 -4.57 28.42 -41.34
N TRP A 573 -5.72 28.18 -40.74
CA TRP A 573 -6.85 29.13 -40.72
C TRP A 573 -7.02 29.87 -39.38
N CYS A 574 -6.34 29.43 -38.32
CA CYS A 574 -6.35 30.10 -37.02
C CYS A 574 -4.96 30.15 -36.43
N PHE A 575 -4.50 31.34 -36.06
CA PHE A 575 -3.27 31.59 -35.36
C PHE A 575 -3.61 32.42 -34.09
N GLY A 576 -3.50 31.81 -32.92
CA GLY A 576 -4.05 32.33 -31.67
C GLY A 576 -3.40 33.61 -31.16
N ASN A 577 -4.08 34.24 -30.19
CA ASN A 577 -3.68 35.51 -29.58
C ASN A 577 -2.28 35.40 -28.93
N ASP A 578 -1.49 36.47 -29.01
CA ASP A 578 -0.19 36.59 -28.34
C ASP A 578 0.82 35.48 -28.65
N SER A 579 0.57 34.64 -29.66
CA SER A 579 1.43 33.50 -29.95
C SER A 579 2.86 33.84 -30.34
N LEU A 580 3.13 35.06 -30.84
CA LEU A 580 4.45 35.55 -31.17
C LEU A 580 4.91 36.70 -30.25
N THR A 581 4.16 37.01 -29.22
CA THR A 581 4.51 38.07 -28.25
C THR A 581 5.83 37.70 -27.54
N GLY A 582 6.75 38.66 -27.43
CA GLY A 582 8.05 38.43 -26.81
C GLY A 582 9.08 37.68 -27.66
N CYS A 583 8.78 37.32 -28.93
CA CYS A 583 9.75 36.78 -29.88
C CYS A 583 10.66 37.90 -30.44
N THR A 584 11.57 38.43 -29.62
CA THR A 584 12.32 39.65 -29.91
C THR A 584 13.28 39.54 -31.09
N ASN A 585 13.75 38.32 -31.41
CA ASN A 585 14.65 38.10 -32.56
C ASN A 585 13.91 37.68 -33.85
N LEU A 586 12.59 37.51 -33.80
CA LEU A 586 11.79 37.11 -34.96
C LEU A 586 11.67 38.32 -35.91
N LYS A 587 12.43 38.30 -37.00
CA LYS A 587 12.49 39.39 -37.98
C LYS A 587 11.68 39.11 -39.24
N THR A 588 11.50 37.83 -39.61
CA THR A 588 10.85 37.45 -40.87
C THR A 588 9.72 36.45 -40.60
N VAL A 589 8.53 36.71 -41.10
CA VAL A 589 7.38 35.81 -41.05
C VAL A 589 6.80 35.65 -42.44
N TYR A 590 6.75 34.40 -42.92
CA TYR A 590 6.06 34.04 -44.15
C TYR A 590 4.67 33.51 -43.83
N VAL A 591 3.64 34.23 -44.24
CA VAL A 591 2.25 33.81 -44.09
C VAL A 591 1.78 33.29 -45.45
N LEU A 592 1.79 31.98 -45.63
CA LEU A 592 1.38 31.35 -46.88
C LEU A 592 -0.14 31.11 -46.96
N SER A 593 -0.85 31.21 -45.83
CA SER A 593 -2.30 31.03 -45.76
C SER A 593 -3.05 32.10 -46.58
N ASP A 594 -4.00 31.64 -47.36
CA ASP A 594 -4.83 32.50 -48.23
C ASP A 594 -6.06 33.03 -47.54
N GLU A 595 -6.26 32.67 -46.27
CA GLU A 595 -7.41 33.07 -45.48
C GLU A 595 -7.28 34.48 -44.94
N ALA A 596 -8.36 35.26 -45.07
CA ALA A 596 -8.49 36.47 -44.28
C ALA A 596 -8.56 36.02 -42.79
N PHE A 597 -7.44 36.15 -42.11
CA PHE A 597 -7.37 35.77 -40.71
C PHE A 597 -8.34 36.59 -39.89
N VAL A 598 -9.45 35.99 -39.52
CA VAL A 598 -10.48 36.58 -38.62
C VAL A 598 -9.89 36.74 -37.21
N PHE A 599 -8.71 36.11 -36.96
CA PHE A 599 -8.11 36.01 -35.63
C PHE A 599 -6.57 36.15 -35.66
N PHE A 600 -6.01 37.15 -36.28
CA PHE A 600 -4.73 37.69 -35.88
C PHE A 600 -5.03 38.94 -35.05
N PRO A 601 -5.01 38.86 -33.73
CA PRO A 601 -4.94 40.08 -32.95
C PRO A 601 -3.67 40.82 -33.34
N ASP A 602 -3.75 42.11 -33.39
CA ASP A 602 -2.62 43.01 -33.73
C ASP A 602 -1.34 42.71 -32.92
N ASP A 603 -1.51 42.10 -31.75
CA ASP A 603 -0.46 41.78 -30.75
C ASP A 603 0.58 40.75 -31.23
N ASN A 604 0.27 39.85 -32.15
CA ASN A 604 1.26 38.88 -32.69
C ASN A 604 2.36 39.50 -33.55
N PHE A 605 2.16 40.68 -34.08
CA PHE A 605 3.06 41.31 -35.04
C PHE A 605 3.66 42.63 -34.52
N TYR A 606 3.67 42.86 -33.19
CA TYR A 606 4.40 43.99 -32.62
C TYR A 606 5.90 43.92 -32.90
N GLY A 607 6.46 45.03 -33.25
CA GLY A 607 7.88 45.25 -33.50
C GLY A 607 8.26 45.26 -35.00
N GLU A 608 9.51 45.66 -35.28
CA GLU A 608 10.06 45.78 -36.63
C GLU A 608 10.22 44.37 -37.26
N ARG A 609 9.20 43.89 -37.96
CA ARG A 609 9.20 42.58 -38.66
C ARG A 609 8.88 42.79 -40.16
N THR A 610 9.44 41.92 -41.00
CA THR A 610 9.05 41.83 -42.41
C THR A 610 8.07 40.65 -42.58
N ILE A 611 6.85 40.94 -43.01
CA ILE A 611 5.79 39.93 -43.18
C ILE A 611 5.54 39.74 -44.67
N TYR A 612 5.80 38.55 -45.16
CA TYR A 612 5.50 38.12 -46.52
C TYR A 612 4.12 37.46 -46.54
N CYS A 613 3.14 37.99 -47.26
CA CYS A 613 1.78 37.51 -47.30
C CYS A 613 1.13 37.61 -48.69
N PRO A 614 0.06 36.83 -49.01
CA PRO A 614 -0.70 36.98 -50.23
C PRO A 614 -1.33 38.35 -50.38
N ARG A 615 -1.45 38.81 -51.64
CA ARG A 615 -1.87 40.18 -51.99
C ARG A 615 -3.29 40.55 -51.55
N ASN A 616 -4.18 39.54 -51.38
CA ASN A 616 -5.58 39.71 -50.96
C ASN A 616 -5.72 40.05 -49.44
N GLN A 617 -4.66 40.00 -48.69
CA GLN A 617 -4.66 40.29 -47.24
C GLN A 617 -4.16 41.71 -46.88
N ALA A 618 -4.22 42.64 -47.82
CA ALA A 618 -3.71 43.99 -47.66
C ALA A 618 -4.46 44.88 -46.65
N THR A 619 -5.56 44.39 -46.04
CA THR A 619 -6.43 45.14 -45.09
C THR A 619 -6.04 45.03 -43.62
N TRP A 620 -5.02 44.26 -43.29
CA TRP A 620 -4.58 44.15 -41.89
C TRP A 620 -3.91 45.46 -41.43
N SER A 621 -4.42 46.01 -40.36
CA SER A 621 -3.72 47.08 -39.65
C SER A 621 -2.64 46.50 -38.76
N VAL A 622 -1.38 46.54 -39.16
CA VAL A 622 -0.25 46.12 -38.31
C VAL A 622 0.61 47.37 -38.07
N THR A 623 0.75 47.73 -36.82
CA THR A 623 1.63 48.81 -36.39
C THR A 623 3.07 48.31 -36.40
N GLU A 624 3.96 49.05 -37.11
CA GLU A 624 5.42 48.87 -37.12
C GLU A 624 6.07 47.74 -37.98
N SER A 625 5.26 46.90 -38.70
CA SER A 625 5.78 45.82 -39.55
C SER A 625 5.73 46.14 -41.04
N THR A 626 6.76 45.75 -41.85
CA THR A 626 6.79 45.89 -43.28
C THR A 626 6.15 44.69 -43.96
N ARG A 627 5.25 44.89 -44.94
CA ARG A 627 4.59 43.83 -45.71
C ARG A 627 5.11 43.69 -47.12
N VAL A 628 5.22 42.45 -47.60
CA VAL A 628 5.65 42.13 -48.96
C VAL A 628 4.64 41.16 -49.58
N ALA A 629 4.02 41.49 -50.72
CA ALA A 629 3.00 40.65 -51.37
C ALA A 629 3.56 39.49 -52.22
N ILE A 630 2.89 38.34 -52.18
CA ILE A 630 3.16 37.11 -52.96
C ILE A 630 1.91 36.76 -53.82
N ASP A 631 2.03 36.45 -55.09
CA ASP A 631 0.92 36.29 -56.05
C ASP A 631 0.56 34.84 -56.40
N ALA A 632 -0.76 34.45 -56.33
CA ALA A 632 -1.35 33.24 -56.94
C ALA A 632 -2.89 33.38 -57.08
N PRO A 633 -3.59 32.71 -58.02
CA PRO A 633 -5.08 32.73 -58.17
C PRO A 633 -5.80 31.92 -57.11
N VAL A 634 -6.93 32.44 -56.55
CA VAL A 634 -7.66 31.87 -55.44
C VAL A 634 -9.14 31.60 -55.70
N TYR A 635 -9.69 30.56 -55.06
CA TYR A 635 -11.07 30.15 -55.08
C TYR A 635 -11.65 30.12 -53.67
N THR A 636 -13.02 30.19 -53.53
CA THR A 636 -13.70 30.18 -52.26
C THR A 636 -14.03 28.75 -51.79
N LEU A 637 -13.63 28.36 -50.56
CA LEU A 637 -14.13 27.21 -49.84
C LEU A 637 -15.09 27.71 -48.79
N ARG A 638 -16.33 27.30 -48.82
CA ARG A 638 -17.35 27.64 -47.80
C ARG A 638 -17.68 26.41 -46.98
N ILE A 639 -17.66 26.56 -45.63
CA ILE A 639 -17.92 25.49 -44.70
C ILE A 639 -19.22 25.80 -43.96
N HIS A 640 -20.20 24.92 -44.13
CA HIS A 640 -21.53 25.05 -43.55
C HIS A 640 -21.64 24.24 -42.25
N TYR A 641 -22.17 24.82 -41.20
CA TYR A 641 -22.33 24.19 -39.90
C TYR A 641 -23.80 23.94 -39.58
N PRO A 642 -24.16 22.73 -39.07
CA PRO A 642 -25.57 22.39 -38.77
C PRO A 642 -26.11 23.03 -37.50
N ASP A 643 -25.27 23.66 -36.67
CA ASP A 643 -25.60 24.25 -35.36
C ASP A 643 -26.05 25.73 -35.43
N GLY A 644 -26.26 26.24 -36.64
CA GLY A 644 -26.75 27.60 -36.85
C GLY A 644 -25.74 28.73 -36.63
N ARG A 645 -24.45 28.41 -36.49
CA ARG A 645 -23.38 29.41 -36.57
C ARG A 645 -23.20 29.87 -38.01
N ASP A 646 -22.59 31.06 -38.16
CA ASP A 646 -22.26 31.58 -39.48
C ASP A 646 -21.31 30.64 -40.24
N ASP A 647 -21.50 30.52 -41.57
CA ASP A 647 -20.62 29.76 -42.45
C ASP A 647 -19.18 30.29 -42.38
N MET A 648 -18.22 29.39 -42.35
CA MET A 648 -16.82 29.79 -42.48
C MET A 648 -16.46 29.86 -43.95
N VAL A 649 -16.05 31.03 -44.40
CA VAL A 649 -15.62 31.25 -45.81
C VAL A 649 -14.10 31.38 -45.86
N LYS A 650 -13.48 30.53 -46.68
CA LYS A 650 -12.05 30.40 -46.85
C LYS A 650 -11.67 30.58 -48.32
N THR A 651 -10.50 31.18 -48.55
CA THR A 651 -9.90 31.25 -49.91
C THR A 651 -8.82 30.20 -50.06
N ARG A 652 -8.80 29.48 -51.18
CA ARG A 652 -7.82 28.43 -51.52
C ARG A 652 -7.35 28.56 -52.94
N THR A 653 -6.13 28.10 -53.23
CA THR A 653 -5.62 27.99 -54.61
C THR A 653 -6.07 26.65 -55.20
N ALA A 654 -6.36 26.59 -56.49
CA ALA A 654 -6.56 25.33 -57.17
C ALA A 654 -5.36 24.38 -57.00
N GLY A 655 -5.64 23.12 -56.65
CA GLY A 655 -4.62 22.12 -56.36
C GLY A 655 -4.17 22.07 -54.92
N ASP A 656 -4.62 23.00 -54.04
CA ASP A 656 -4.31 22.91 -52.60
C ASP A 656 -4.85 21.64 -51.98
N THR A 657 -4.08 21.01 -51.14
CA THR A 657 -4.55 19.87 -50.33
C THR A 657 -5.52 20.40 -49.28
N LEU A 658 -6.77 19.95 -49.37
CA LEU A 658 -7.79 20.18 -48.35
C LEU A 658 -7.65 19.10 -47.29
N VAL A 659 -7.28 19.50 -46.09
CA VAL A 659 -7.30 18.62 -44.91
C VAL A 659 -8.62 18.79 -44.15
N GLU A 660 -9.06 17.78 -43.46
CA GLU A 660 -10.31 17.77 -42.71
C GLU A 660 -10.40 18.96 -41.73
N PRO A 661 -11.39 19.86 -41.88
CA PRO A 661 -11.59 20.98 -40.98
C PRO A 661 -12.00 20.49 -39.58
N ARG A 662 -11.39 20.94 -38.54
CA ARG A 662 -11.75 20.56 -37.16
C ARG A 662 -12.59 21.63 -36.47
N ILE A 663 -13.56 21.19 -35.68
CA ILE A 663 -14.49 22.06 -34.95
C ILE A 663 -14.15 22.07 -33.47
N TYR A 664 -13.46 23.10 -33.01
CA TYR A 664 -13.02 23.23 -31.63
C TYR A 664 -14.06 23.84 -30.69
N SER A 665 -14.96 24.66 -31.23
CA SER A 665 -15.94 25.41 -30.43
C SER A 665 -17.06 24.55 -29.84
N MET A 666 -17.14 23.25 -30.18
CA MET A 666 -18.19 22.35 -29.68
C MET A 666 -17.68 21.40 -28.57
N GLY A 667 -16.45 21.54 -28.11
CA GLY A 667 -15.87 20.62 -27.11
C GLY A 667 -15.54 19.22 -27.67
N ILE A 668 -15.66 19.01 -28.98
CA ILE A 668 -15.39 17.74 -29.65
C ILE A 668 -13.88 17.60 -29.86
N LYS A 669 -13.23 16.72 -29.14
CA LYS A 669 -11.79 16.45 -29.26
C LYS A 669 -11.44 15.31 -30.22
N ASN A 670 -12.40 14.54 -30.69
CA ASN A 670 -12.11 13.39 -31.52
C ASN A 670 -12.78 13.43 -32.92
N SER A 671 -11.98 13.18 -33.95
CA SER A 671 -12.38 13.30 -35.35
C SER A 671 -13.33 12.20 -35.85
N ASP A 672 -13.53 11.14 -35.07
CA ASP A 672 -14.20 9.92 -35.57
C ASP A 672 -15.72 10.03 -35.71
N CYS A 673 -16.31 11.06 -35.07
CA CYS A 673 -17.76 11.32 -35.15
C CYS A 673 -18.17 12.31 -36.22
N ILE A 674 -17.19 12.96 -36.87
CA ILE A 674 -17.46 14.04 -37.82
C ILE A 674 -17.26 13.51 -39.21
N ARG A 675 -18.21 13.81 -40.11
CA ARG A 675 -18.08 13.55 -41.55
C ARG A 675 -18.43 14.80 -42.32
N TRP A 676 -17.75 15.00 -43.42
CA TRP A 676 -17.91 16.13 -44.30
C TRP A 676 -18.56 15.68 -45.58
N PHE A 677 -19.48 16.52 -46.11
CA PHE A 677 -20.29 16.22 -47.27
C PHE A 677 -20.21 17.37 -48.26
N SER A 678 -20.39 17.09 -49.55
CA SER A 678 -20.47 18.07 -50.60
C SER A 678 -21.88 18.58 -50.91
N ASP A 679 -22.87 18.17 -50.09
CA ASP A 679 -24.27 18.56 -50.22
C ASP A 679 -24.91 18.77 -48.84
N ALA A 680 -25.96 19.60 -48.81
CA ALA A 680 -26.67 19.95 -47.60
C ALA A 680 -27.50 18.82 -46.99
N GLU A 681 -27.82 17.78 -47.77
CA GLU A 681 -28.59 16.58 -47.41
C GLU A 681 -27.74 15.48 -46.82
N TRP A 682 -26.41 15.67 -46.71
CA TRP A 682 -25.42 14.73 -46.20
C TRP A 682 -25.38 13.39 -46.93
N THR A 683 -25.57 13.43 -48.27
CA THR A 683 -25.61 12.20 -49.09
C THR A 683 -24.26 11.85 -49.67
N ASN A 684 -23.42 12.83 -50.01
CA ASN A 684 -22.13 12.61 -50.67
C ASN A 684 -20.98 12.97 -49.73
N GLN A 685 -20.45 11.97 -49.02
CA GLN A 685 -19.34 12.15 -48.07
C GLN A 685 -18.05 12.53 -48.80
N ILE A 686 -17.34 13.52 -48.24
CA ILE A 686 -15.99 13.92 -48.66
C ILE A 686 -14.94 13.17 -47.83
N THR A 687 -13.95 12.56 -48.48
CA THR A 687 -12.81 11.93 -47.84
C THR A 687 -11.61 12.88 -47.88
N PHE A 688 -11.02 13.10 -46.73
CA PHE A 688 -9.78 13.91 -46.63
C PHE A 688 -8.53 13.00 -46.54
N PRO A 689 -7.35 13.45 -47.04
CA PRO A 689 -7.16 14.69 -47.78
C PRO A 689 -7.82 14.70 -49.14
N SER A 690 -8.35 15.86 -49.56
CA SER A 690 -8.92 16.12 -50.88
C SER A 690 -8.16 17.25 -51.56
N VAL A 691 -8.52 17.62 -52.77
CA VAL A 691 -7.83 18.70 -53.54
C VAL A 691 -8.85 19.79 -53.88
N MET A 692 -8.44 21.08 -53.69
CA MET A 692 -9.25 22.21 -54.06
C MET A 692 -9.42 22.25 -55.58
N PRO A 693 -10.68 22.22 -56.10
CA PRO A 693 -10.92 22.31 -57.54
C PRO A 693 -10.66 23.75 -58.08
N GLU A 694 -10.52 23.93 -59.39
CA GLU A 694 -10.50 25.22 -60.07
C GLU A 694 -11.89 25.89 -60.10
N LYS A 695 -12.59 25.93 -58.97
CA LYS A 695 -13.91 26.54 -58.72
C LYS A 695 -14.16 26.67 -57.21
N ASN A 696 -15.14 27.49 -56.85
CA ASN A 696 -15.63 27.58 -55.47
C ASN A 696 -16.21 26.22 -55.03
N LEU A 697 -16.01 25.87 -53.75
CA LEU A 697 -16.44 24.60 -53.16
C LEU A 697 -17.21 24.90 -51.86
N ASP A 698 -18.40 24.32 -51.73
CA ASP A 698 -19.18 24.28 -50.50
C ASP A 698 -19.04 22.88 -49.87
N ILE A 699 -18.79 22.83 -48.56
CA ILE A 699 -18.74 21.61 -47.77
C ILE A 699 -19.64 21.74 -46.56
N TYR A 700 -20.26 20.63 -46.15
CA TYR A 700 -21.21 20.58 -45.07
C TYR A 700 -20.75 19.62 -44.00
N LEU A 701 -20.84 20.05 -42.73
CA LEU A 701 -20.55 19.22 -41.59
C LEU A 701 -21.72 18.33 -41.25
N GLY A 702 -21.52 17.04 -41.23
CA GLY A 702 -22.46 16.04 -40.74
C GLY A 702 -21.89 15.25 -39.59
N TYR A 703 -22.76 14.70 -38.73
CA TYR A 703 -22.35 13.87 -37.62
C TYR A 703 -22.69 12.40 -37.91
N THR A 704 -21.72 11.48 -37.70
CA THR A 704 -21.98 10.04 -37.68
C THR A 704 -21.86 9.52 -36.25
N TYR A 705 -22.76 8.60 -35.92
CA TYR A 705 -22.95 8.08 -34.58
C TYR A 705 -21.83 7.11 -34.14
N LYS A 706 -20.62 7.55 -33.95
CA LYS A 706 -19.62 6.71 -33.25
C LYS A 706 -18.60 7.52 -32.49
N LEU A 707 -18.48 7.19 -31.18
CA LEU A 707 -17.36 7.39 -30.29
C LEU A 707 -17.37 8.62 -29.39
N TRP A 708 -17.63 8.36 -28.11
CA TRP A 708 -17.37 9.29 -27.02
C TRP A 708 -16.89 8.60 -25.74
N ASP A 709 -16.25 7.42 -25.83
CA ASP A 709 -15.65 6.75 -24.67
C ASP A 709 -14.51 7.56 -24.02
N ASP A 710 -13.95 8.57 -24.74
CA ASP A 710 -12.79 9.36 -24.27
C ASP A 710 -13.16 10.62 -23.46
N PHE A 711 -14.45 10.94 -23.29
CA PHE A 711 -14.88 12.22 -22.67
C PHE A 711 -15.62 12.12 -21.36
N VAL A 712 -15.98 10.93 -20.94
CA VAL A 712 -16.61 10.73 -19.64
C VAL A 712 -15.51 10.69 -18.59
N ASN A 713 -15.46 11.75 -17.77
CA ASN A 713 -14.65 11.69 -16.55
C ASN A 713 -15.37 10.74 -15.58
N TRP A 714 -14.97 9.46 -15.59
CA TRP A 714 -15.54 8.38 -14.81
C TRP A 714 -15.52 8.65 -13.30
N ASP A 715 -14.59 9.51 -12.84
CA ASP A 715 -14.49 9.95 -11.44
C ASP A 715 -15.62 10.89 -10.99
N LYS A 716 -16.44 11.39 -11.92
CA LYS A 716 -17.57 12.29 -11.67
C LYS A 716 -18.95 11.69 -12.00
N LEU A 717 -18.99 10.48 -12.49
CA LEU A 717 -20.24 9.73 -12.57
C LEU A 717 -20.54 9.22 -11.16
N ASP A 718 -21.43 9.90 -10.43
CA ASP A 718 -22.06 9.36 -9.23
C ASP A 718 -22.95 8.16 -9.64
N GLY A 719 -22.28 7.10 -10.09
CA GLY A 719 -22.89 5.82 -10.36
C GLY A 719 -22.87 5.00 -9.08
N ASN A 720 -23.92 5.10 -8.27
CA ASN A 720 -24.20 4.00 -7.37
C ASN A 720 -24.54 2.77 -8.22
N TYR A 721 -23.64 1.80 -8.18
CA TYR A 721 -23.90 0.47 -8.73
C TYR A 721 -24.81 -0.26 -7.72
N ASP A 722 -26.09 -0.41 -8.07
CA ASP A 722 -26.94 -1.31 -7.32
C ASP A 722 -26.93 -2.68 -8.01
N TRP A 723 -26.63 -3.72 -7.24
CA TRP A 723 -26.63 -5.09 -7.71
C TRP A 723 -28.07 -5.55 -7.63
N ASP A 724 -28.69 -6.06 -8.72
CA ASP A 724 -29.83 -6.95 -8.51
C ASP A 724 -30.63 -7.21 -9.79
N GLU A 725 -30.06 -7.94 -10.73
CA GLU A 725 -30.86 -8.67 -11.68
C GLU A 725 -30.53 -10.16 -11.58
N TYR A 726 -31.53 -10.94 -11.18
CA TYR A 726 -31.43 -12.39 -11.18
C TYR A 726 -31.59 -12.90 -12.60
N ASP A 727 -30.57 -13.55 -13.13
CA ASP A 727 -30.64 -14.23 -14.43
C ASP A 727 -31.16 -15.66 -14.24
N PRO A 728 -32.42 -15.94 -14.63
CA PRO A 728 -33.00 -17.28 -14.48
C PRO A 728 -32.35 -18.33 -15.36
N ALA A 729 -31.61 -17.95 -16.40
CA ALA A 729 -30.93 -18.89 -17.29
C ALA A 729 -29.61 -19.41 -16.71
N THR A 730 -28.91 -18.59 -15.91
CA THR A 730 -27.64 -18.95 -15.27
C THR A 730 -27.77 -19.22 -13.78
N GLY A 731 -28.89 -18.82 -13.14
CA GLY A 731 -29.11 -18.96 -11.71
C GLY A 731 -28.30 -17.99 -10.85
N ASN A 732 -27.66 -16.97 -11.45
CA ASN A 732 -26.80 -16.02 -10.76
C ASN A 732 -27.38 -14.61 -10.80
N TRP A 733 -27.02 -13.80 -9.78
CA TRP A 733 -27.27 -12.36 -9.81
C TRP A 733 -26.19 -11.67 -10.66
N ARG A 734 -26.55 -10.78 -11.56
CA ARG A 734 -25.60 -9.98 -12.34
C ARG A 734 -25.67 -8.51 -12.00
N GLN A 735 -24.54 -7.82 -12.07
CA GLN A 735 -24.51 -6.35 -12.01
C GLN A 735 -25.08 -5.75 -13.28
N VAL A 736 -26.01 -4.85 -13.12
CA VAL A 736 -26.54 -4.03 -14.21
C VAL A 736 -26.13 -2.59 -13.93
N PRO A 737 -25.25 -2.00 -14.73
CA PRO A 737 -24.90 -0.58 -14.61
C PRO A 737 -26.12 0.30 -14.87
N LYS A 738 -26.38 1.20 -13.90
CA LYS A 738 -27.55 2.08 -13.89
C LYS A 738 -27.09 3.53 -13.88
N LEU A 739 -27.59 4.36 -14.76
CA LEU A 739 -27.35 5.79 -14.75
C LEU A 739 -28.34 6.46 -13.77
N ILE A 740 -27.85 6.90 -12.62
CA ILE A 740 -28.65 7.53 -11.56
C ILE A 740 -28.68 9.04 -11.69
N SER A 741 -27.57 9.68 -12.00
CA SER A 741 -27.48 11.12 -12.20
C SER A 741 -26.26 11.49 -13.03
N TYR A 742 -26.42 12.45 -13.92
CA TYR A 742 -25.34 13.05 -14.68
C TYR A 742 -25.46 14.58 -14.61
N ASN A 743 -24.50 15.21 -13.95
CA ASN A 743 -24.47 16.65 -13.73
C ASN A 743 -23.16 17.24 -14.28
N ASN A 744 -23.10 17.47 -15.59
CA ASN A 744 -21.96 18.13 -16.22
C ASN A 744 -22.44 19.08 -17.31
N ASN A 745 -21.87 20.30 -17.41
CA ASN A 745 -22.23 21.36 -18.36
C ASN A 745 -21.81 21.08 -19.82
N GLN A 746 -21.87 19.85 -20.28
CA GLN A 746 -21.57 19.48 -21.66
C GLN A 746 -22.84 19.63 -22.52
N ARG A 747 -22.74 20.35 -23.63
CA ARG A 747 -23.88 20.54 -24.55
C ARG A 747 -24.34 19.26 -25.24
N TYR A 748 -23.43 18.33 -25.46
CA TYR A 748 -23.71 17.01 -26.03
C TYR A 748 -23.25 15.92 -25.04
N PHE A 749 -24.11 14.93 -24.80
CA PHE A 749 -23.81 13.80 -23.94
C PHE A 749 -24.22 12.49 -24.62
N HIS A 750 -23.27 11.57 -24.80
CA HIS A 750 -23.50 10.19 -25.15
C HIS A 750 -23.53 9.34 -23.90
N ILE A 751 -24.56 8.56 -23.70
CA ILE A 751 -24.65 7.62 -22.60
C ILE A 751 -23.86 6.37 -23.00
N PRO A 752 -22.76 6.05 -22.29
CA PRO A 752 -21.91 4.92 -22.65
C PRO A 752 -22.64 3.59 -22.65
N ASP A 753 -22.22 2.66 -23.52
CA ASP A 753 -22.81 1.34 -23.72
C ASP A 753 -22.80 0.42 -22.50
N GLN A 754 -22.05 0.75 -21.48
CA GLN A 754 -22.07 0.01 -20.22
C GLN A 754 -23.35 0.24 -19.39
N PHE A 755 -24.12 1.33 -19.65
CA PHE A 755 -25.35 1.60 -18.92
C PHE A 755 -26.54 0.93 -19.62
N GLU A 756 -27.27 0.11 -18.87
CA GLU A 756 -28.44 -0.60 -19.34
C GLU A 756 -29.75 0.03 -18.84
N ILE A 757 -29.72 0.75 -17.73
CA ILE A 757 -30.90 1.34 -17.06
C ILE A 757 -30.66 2.81 -16.74
N MET A 758 -31.65 3.67 -16.96
CA MET A 758 -31.65 5.08 -16.58
C MET A 758 -32.83 5.39 -15.65
N TYR A 759 -32.53 6.01 -14.51
CA TYR A 759 -33.50 6.37 -13.48
C TYR A 759 -34.13 7.76 -13.67
N ALA A 760 -35.16 8.04 -12.89
CA ALA A 760 -35.77 9.36 -12.82
C ALA A 760 -34.75 10.44 -12.46
N ASP A 761 -34.88 11.63 -13.11
CA ASP A 761 -33.98 12.79 -12.97
C ASP A 761 -32.50 12.50 -13.24
N ALA A 762 -32.18 11.49 -14.04
CA ALA A 762 -30.79 11.11 -14.36
C ALA A 762 -30.05 12.17 -15.20
N ILE A 763 -30.75 12.97 -16.00
CA ILE A 763 -30.18 13.97 -16.90
C ILE A 763 -30.61 15.37 -16.47
N HIS A 764 -29.62 16.25 -16.25
CA HIS A 764 -29.79 17.60 -15.73
C HIS A 764 -29.68 18.69 -16.81
N GLU A 765 -29.82 19.95 -16.39
CA GLU A 765 -29.67 21.14 -17.25
C GLU A 765 -28.28 21.24 -17.91
N GLY A 766 -28.17 21.97 -19.01
CA GLY A 766 -26.92 22.20 -19.75
C GLY A 766 -26.70 21.24 -20.92
N ILE A 767 -27.39 20.10 -20.98
CA ILE A 767 -27.30 19.15 -22.09
C ILE A 767 -28.32 19.56 -23.17
N ARG A 768 -27.84 19.84 -24.38
CA ARG A 768 -28.68 20.16 -25.54
C ARG A 768 -28.94 18.98 -26.44
N TYR A 769 -27.99 18.07 -26.55
CA TYR A 769 -28.04 16.89 -27.41
C TYR A 769 -27.67 15.64 -26.59
N LEU A 770 -28.56 14.67 -26.57
CA LEU A 770 -28.41 13.45 -25.81
C LEU A 770 -28.45 12.23 -26.71
N GLU A 771 -27.42 11.38 -26.65
CA GLU A 771 -27.38 10.11 -27.36
C GLU A 771 -27.57 8.94 -26.42
N ILE A 772 -28.49 8.06 -26.73
CA ILE A 772 -28.76 6.82 -25.98
C ILE A 772 -27.89 5.69 -26.57
N GLY A 773 -27.03 5.10 -25.75
CA GLY A 773 -26.12 4.04 -26.16
C GLY A 773 -26.82 2.73 -26.55
N ALA A 774 -26.07 1.85 -27.20
CA ALA A 774 -26.59 0.58 -27.77
C ALA A 774 -27.18 -0.38 -26.73
N SER A 775 -26.61 -0.41 -25.49
CA SER A 775 -27.01 -1.32 -24.42
C SER A 775 -28.19 -0.85 -23.56
N MET A 776 -28.63 0.40 -23.73
CA MET A 776 -29.75 0.97 -22.96
C MET A 776 -31.05 0.22 -23.24
N ARG A 777 -31.63 -0.42 -22.23
CA ARG A 777 -32.86 -1.24 -22.37
C ARG A 777 -34.03 -0.77 -21.51
N GLN A 778 -33.78 0.09 -20.53
CA GLN A 778 -34.82 0.65 -19.67
C GLN A 778 -34.55 2.12 -19.33
N ILE A 779 -35.48 2.99 -19.66
CA ILE A 779 -35.41 4.42 -19.36
C ILE A 779 -36.68 4.80 -18.57
N ASP A 780 -36.50 5.35 -17.37
CA ASP A 780 -37.61 5.97 -16.65
C ASP A 780 -38.06 7.22 -17.43
N PRO A 781 -39.33 7.38 -17.79
CA PRO A 781 -39.80 8.58 -18.51
C PRO A 781 -39.48 9.89 -17.77
N ALA A 782 -39.36 9.88 -16.45
CA ALA A 782 -38.96 11.04 -15.65
C ALA A 782 -37.43 11.30 -15.65
N ALA A 783 -36.62 10.50 -16.35
CA ALA A 783 -35.16 10.65 -16.41
C ALA A 783 -34.71 12.03 -16.94
N PHE A 784 -35.55 12.66 -17.75
CA PHE A 784 -35.26 13.93 -18.43
C PHE A 784 -35.98 15.14 -17.81
N ARG A 785 -36.62 14.99 -16.66
CA ARG A 785 -37.39 16.07 -16.01
C ARG A 785 -36.59 17.36 -15.79
N SER A 786 -35.34 17.20 -15.44
CA SER A 786 -34.39 18.30 -15.18
C SER A 786 -33.58 18.73 -16.40
N ALA A 787 -33.77 18.10 -17.55
CA ALA A 787 -33.04 18.37 -18.82
C ALA A 787 -33.67 19.53 -19.62
N VAL A 788 -33.82 20.68 -19.00
CA VAL A 788 -34.57 21.87 -19.56
C VAL A 788 -33.90 22.48 -20.81
N ASP A 789 -32.63 22.19 -21.05
CA ASP A 789 -31.89 22.68 -22.20
C ASP A 789 -31.89 21.71 -23.38
N LEU A 790 -32.49 20.54 -23.25
CA LEU A 790 -32.47 19.51 -24.27
C LEU A 790 -33.22 19.90 -25.54
N GLU A 791 -32.54 19.79 -26.67
CA GLU A 791 -33.06 20.13 -28.01
C GLU A 791 -33.34 18.89 -28.87
N ARG A 792 -32.52 17.81 -28.68
CA ARG A 792 -32.64 16.63 -29.53
C ARG A 792 -32.10 15.37 -28.87
N PHE A 793 -32.77 14.25 -29.10
CA PHE A 793 -32.28 12.92 -28.83
C PHE A 793 -31.68 12.27 -30.09
N TYR A 794 -30.66 11.45 -29.85
CA TYR A 794 -30.10 10.47 -30.78
C TYR A 794 -30.12 9.10 -30.11
N VAL A 795 -30.18 8.05 -30.89
CA VAL A 795 -30.13 6.67 -30.39
C VAL A 795 -29.18 5.86 -31.27
N ASP A 796 -28.27 5.12 -30.65
CA ASP A 796 -27.33 4.25 -31.35
C ASP A 796 -28.12 3.27 -32.24
N PRO A 797 -27.79 3.13 -33.53
CA PRO A 797 -28.49 2.24 -34.46
C PRO A 797 -28.52 0.76 -34.01
N ALA A 798 -27.60 0.33 -33.15
CA ALA A 798 -27.57 -1.00 -32.58
C ALA A 798 -28.52 -1.17 -31.37
N ASN A 799 -29.13 -0.10 -30.87
CA ASN A 799 -30.10 -0.18 -29.77
C ASN A 799 -31.39 -0.82 -30.27
N THR A 800 -31.83 -1.89 -29.62
CA THR A 800 -33.05 -2.64 -29.99
C THR A 800 -34.27 -2.25 -29.19
N HIS A 801 -34.13 -1.39 -28.19
CA HIS A 801 -35.22 -1.01 -27.25
C HIS A 801 -35.75 0.40 -27.50
N TYR A 802 -34.93 1.28 -28.09
CA TYR A 802 -35.29 2.68 -28.37
C TYR A 802 -34.88 3.10 -29.77
N TYR A 803 -35.53 4.14 -30.28
CA TYR A 803 -35.14 4.86 -31.49
C TYR A 803 -35.48 6.36 -31.37
N ALA A 804 -34.77 7.18 -32.12
CA ALA A 804 -35.10 8.59 -32.23
C ALA A 804 -35.63 8.90 -33.63
N GLN A 805 -36.72 9.63 -33.70
CA GLN A 805 -37.28 10.17 -34.95
C GLN A 805 -37.48 11.69 -34.79
N ASP A 806 -36.93 12.46 -35.71
CA ASP A 806 -36.94 13.93 -35.65
C ASP A 806 -36.39 14.50 -34.33
N GLY A 807 -35.48 13.75 -33.65
CA GLY A 807 -34.89 14.13 -32.38
C GLY A 807 -35.81 13.94 -31.18
N VAL A 808 -36.89 13.21 -31.30
CA VAL A 808 -37.82 12.79 -30.25
C VAL A 808 -37.56 11.32 -29.93
N LEU A 809 -37.59 10.93 -28.65
CA LEU A 809 -37.25 9.58 -28.18
C LEU A 809 -38.50 8.69 -28.09
N TYR A 810 -38.43 7.50 -28.69
CA TYR A 810 -39.47 6.46 -28.66
C TYR A 810 -38.88 5.12 -28.22
N SER A 811 -39.68 4.29 -27.59
CA SER A 811 -39.36 2.87 -27.40
C SER A 811 -39.67 2.07 -28.65
N ALA A 812 -39.10 0.87 -28.76
CA ALA A 812 -39.23 -0.01 -29.91
C ALA A 812 -40.71 -0.48 -30.16
N ASP A 813 -41.56 -0.46 -29.12
CA ASP A 813 -42.98 -0.77 -29.21
C ASP A 813 -43.86 0.43 -29.66
N GLY A 814 -43.25 1.57 -29.96
CA GLY A 814 -43.92 2.79 -30.42
C GLY A 814 -44.46 3.68 -29.31
N THR A 815 -43.98 3.54 -28.07
CA THR A 815 -44.33 4.50 -27.00
C THR A 815 -43.42 5.73 -27.12
N LEU A 816 -44.00 6.94 -27.08
CA LEU A 816 -43.24 8.19 -26.98
C LEU A 816 -42.70 8.32 -25.55
N ILE A 817 -41.39 8.23 -25.40
CA ILE A 817 -40.70 8.26 -24.10
C ILE A 817 -40.42 9.72 -23.67
N ALA A 818 -39.85 10.52 -24.56
CA ALA A 818 -39.50 11.90 -24.21
C ALA A 818 -39.51 12.83 -25.42
N TYR A 819 -40.05 14.04 -25.23
CA TYR A 819 -39.98 15.15 -26.16
C TYR A 819 -39.00 16.20 -25.65
N PRO A 820 -37.98 16.62 -26.42
CA PRO A 820 -36.97 17.57 -25.93
C PRO A 820 -37.60 18.93 -25.54
N TYR A 821 -37.19 19.48 -24.40
CA TYR A 821 -37.79 20.67 -23.83
C TYR A 821 -37.66 21.95 -24.70
N LYS A 822 -36.52 22.11 -25.39
CA LYS A 822 -36.20 23.26 -26.26
C LYS A 822 -36.34 22.98 -27.74
N LYS A 823 -37.02 21.93 -28.15
CA LYS A 823 -37.27 21.66 -29.56
C LYS A 823 -38.20 22.74 -30.14
N ASP A 824 -37.74 23.42 -31.20
CA ASP A 824 -38.40 24.58 -31.83
C ASP A 824 -39.61 24.19 -32.67
N ASN A 825 -40.65 23.59 -32.10
CA ASN A 825 -41.90 23.40 -32.81
C ASN A 825 -43.10 23.71 -31.90
N GLN A 826 -43.85 24.72 -32.23
CA GLN A 826 -45.09 25.10 -31.51
C GLN A 826 -46.25 24.09 -31.73
N GLN A 827 -46.13 23.17 -32.68
CA GLN A 827 -47.06 22.07 -32.91
C GLN A 827 -46.28 20.80 -33.22
N PHE A 828 -46.47 19.78 -32.40
CA PHE A 828 -45.94 18.44 -32.64
C PHE A 828 -47.06 17.53 -33.09
N THR A 829 -46.91 16.96 -34.29
CA THR A 829 -47.81 15.92 -34.78
C THR A 829 -47.18 14.59 -34.40
N VAL A 830 -47.88 13.77 -33.62
CA VAL A 830 -47.46 12.43 -33.28
C VAL A 830 -47.36 11.59 -34.57
N PRO A 831 -46.21 10.99 -34.86
CA PRO A 831 -46.03 10.20 -36.10
C PRO A 831 -46.99 9.00 -36.18
N ASP A 832 -47.32 8.59 -37.40
CA ASP A 832 -48.03 7.33 -37.61
C ASP A 832 -47.20 6.15 -37.05
N GLY A 833 -47.85 5.28 -36.26
CA GLY A 833 -47.18 4.13 -35.62
C GLY A 833 -46.86 4.34 -34.12
N VAL A 834 -47.05 5.51 -33.57
CA VAL A 834 -46.96 5.74 -32.12
C VAL A 834 -48.20 5.17 -31.45
N THR A 835 -47.99 4.24 -30.50
CA THR A 835 -49.06 3.46 -29.85
C THR A 835 -49.47 4.04 -28.49
N SER A 836 -48.56 4.74 -27.79
CA SER A 836 -48.82 5.37 -26.50
C SER A 836 -47.89 6.56 -26.23
N ILE A 837 -48.21 7.36 -25.20
CA ILE A 837 -47.35 8.44 -24.67
C ILE A 837 -46.98 8.04 -23.23
N GLY A 838 -45.70 7.87 -22.97
CA GLY A 838 -45.13 7.46 -21.69
C GLY A 838 -45.05 8.55 -20.64
#